data_b4558fe99611eb11d17b4c8d48ec7bf5
#
_entry.id   b4558fe99611eb11d17b4c8d48ec7bf5
#
_cell.length_a   1.000
_cell.length_b   1.000
_cell.length_c   1.000
_cell.angle_alpha   90.00
_cell.angle_beta   90.00
_cell.angle_gamma   90.00
#
_symmetry.space_group_name_H-M   'P 1'
#
loop_
_entity.id
_entity.type
_entity.pdbx_description
1 polymer ?
#
loop_
_entity_poly.entity_id
_entity_poly.type
_entity_poly.pdbx_seq_one_letter_code
_entity_poly.pdbx_strand_id
1 'polypeptide(L)'
;MPLVNFANLDFDQIKVSLKEYIRANSTFTDYDFEGSNLSSIIDLLAYNTYITSYNANMVANEVFIDSATLRENVVSLARNIGYVPKSRKAASATISFFIDCSNISPTPSNITLKKGPVASTSGTFGNQSFVFSIISDITVPVLDGIASFDEIVVYQGSLLTSNFTYSSRTPNAKFILPNSGIDTSLINVVVKGNQGSTTKVAYTAQDSLFNIGKESKVYYLQEIEDERYQLIFGDGIFGKALEEGNFIIADYIVSSGDSGNGVNQFEFAGSLSYTRNGNDYTVTDGISLISTDVSSKGGETIETVDSIKKFAPRIYASQNRALTANDYETLIPAKIYPETESISVFGGEELIPPQYGKVFISIKPKTGDFLPNLIKENIRMKLKKYAVAGIVPEILDLKYLYIEVDSKIYYNSNLTSTGAAVSSTVTNNANKYAESSEMNKYGARFKYSKFLNIIDQSDQAITSNITTVTMRRDLRAALNTFAEYSIGFGNEFHIKSMDGYNIKSSAFQISGITESVYISDIPNTNRIDGSLFLFTLPSPSSTSPTIVRRNIGIINYEKGIITLNPINVLSGKVKDGQTIIELSVCPASNDVIGLQDLYLQLDISTSNFETVVDEVSSGLDPAASNYIVTSSYANGNLVRS
;
A
#
# COMPACT_ATOMS: atom_id res chain seq x y z
N MET A 1 15.93 -6.19 -15.59
CA MET A 1 17.13 -6.90 -16.09
C MET A 1 18.32 -6.52 -15.23
N PRO A 2 19.31 -7.41 -15.00
CA PRO A 2 20.57 -6.97 -14.42
C PRO A 2 21.25 -5.96 -15.34
N LEU A 3 22.01 -5.03 -14.76
CA LEU A 3 22.83 -4.10 -15.51
C LEU A 3 23.71 -4.86 -16.50
N VAL A 4 23.71 -4.47 -17.77
CA VAL A 4 24.50 -5.12 -18.80
C VAL A 4 25.81 -4.34 -18.97
N ASN A 5 26.92 -5.04 -18.84
CA ASN A 5 28.23 -4.47 -19.12
C ASN A 5 28.57 -4.67 -20.59
N PHE A 6 28.53 -3.60 -21.36
CA PHE A 6 28.89 -3.59 -22.79
C PHE A 6 30.38 -3.43 -23.02
N ALA A 7 31.11 -2.90 -22.04
CA ALA A 7 32.55 -2.68 -22.09
C ALA A 7 33.22 -3.19 -20.80
N ASN A 8 34.50 -3.55 -20.88
CA ASN A 8 35.24 -4.00 -19.72
C ASN A 8 35.44 -2.86 -18.72
N LEU A 9 35.10 -3.10 -17.46
CA LEU A 9 35.23 -2.17 -16.33
C LEU A 9 36.33 -2.59 -15.35
N ASP A 10 37.26 -3.44 -15.78
CA ASP A 10 38.40 -3.86 -14.98
C ASP A 10 39.64 -3.04 -15.41
N PHE A 11 40.10 -2.16 -14.55
CA PHE A 11 41.24 -1.28 -14.79
C PHE A 11 42.52 -2.07 -15.07
N ASP A 12 42.77 -3.13 -14.29
CA ASP A 12 43.96 -3.95 -14.41
C ASP A 12 44.01 -4.73 -15.73
N GLN A 13 42.86 -5.28 -16.15
CA GLN A 13 42.73 -5.95 -17.46
C GLN A 13 42.93 -4.97 -18.61
N ILE A 14 42.41 -3.76 -18.53
CA ILE A 14 42.62 -2.71 -19.52
C ILE A 14 44.11 -2.37 -19.60
N LYS A 15 44.78 -2.22 -18.46
CA LYS A 15 46.24 -1.95 -18.37
C LYS A 15 47.05 -3.10 -18.98
N VAL A 16 46.71 -4.36 -18.66
CA VAL A 16 47.33 -5.55 -19.25
C VAL A 16 47.17 -5.57 -20.77
N SER A 17 45.95 -5.35 -21.27
CA SER A 17 45.69 -5.30 -22.71
C SER A 17 46.49 -4.20 -23.45
N LEU A 18 46.62 -3.04 -22.83
CA LEU A 18 47.47 -1.94 -23.38
C LEU A 18 48.95 -2.34 -23.42
N LYS A 19 49.45 -2.96 -22.35
CA LYS A 19 50.83 -3.47 -22.31
C LYS A 19 51.07 -4.56 -23.37
N GLU A 20 50.15 -5.50 -23.55
CA GLU A 20 50.22 -6.55 -24.58
C GLU A 20 50.21 -5.96 -26.00
N TYR A 21 49.36 -4.95 -26.25
CA TYR A 21 49.35 -4.25 -27.54
C TYR A 21 50.67 -3.57 -27.85
N ILE A 22 51.29 -2.89 -26.88
CA ILE A 22 52.60 -2.25 -27.03
C ILE A 22 53.67 -3.30 -27.27
N ARG A 23 53.66 -4.43 -26.54
CA ARG A 23 54.59 -5.53 -26.73
C ARG A 23 54.53 -6.10 -28.15
N ALA A 24 53.34 -6.21 -28.71
CA ALA A 24 53.14 -6.78 -30.04
C ALA A 24 53.53 -5.84 -31.19
N ASN A 25 53.40 -4.52 -30.99
CA ASN A 25 53.38 -3.54 -32.08
C ASN A 25 54.44 -2.42 -31.97
N SER A 26 55.30 -2.41 -30.93
CA SER A 26 56.27 -1.33 -30.75
C SER A 26 57.66 -1.83 -30.34
N THR A 27 58.68 -0.97 -30.53
CA THR A 27 60.07 -1.16 -30.10
C THR A 27 60.34 -0.61 -28.70
N PHE A 28 59.32 -0.12 -28.00
CA PHE A 28 59.47 0.36 -26.63
C PHE A 28 59.73 -0.79 -25.65
N THR A 29 60.74 -0.64 -24.78
CA THR A 29 61.22 -1.70 -23.90
C THR A 29 60.99 -1.44 -22.41
N ASP A 30 60.65 -0.21 -22.00
CA ASP A 30 60.49 0.16 -20.58
C ASP A 30 59.04 0.29 -20.08
N TYR A 31 58.10 -0.25 -20.83
CA TYR A 31 56.66 -0.24 -20.46
C TYR A 31 56.32 -1.15 -19.27
N ASP A 32 57.14 -2.15 -18.95
CA ASP A 32 56.94 -3.06 -17.82
C ASP A 32 57.50 -2.52 -16.49
N PHE A 33 58.35 -1.47 -16.54
CA PHE A 33 58.91 -0.85 -15.35
C PHE A 33 57.94 0.16 -14.76
N GLU A 34 57.38 -0.12 -13.57
CA GLU A 34 56.31 0.69 -12.95
C GLU A 34 56.73 2.16 -12.70
N GLY A 35 57.99 2.45 -12.51
CA GLY A 35 58.53 3.80 -12.34
C GLY A 35 58.84 4.54 -13.65
N SER A 36 58.58 3.93 -14.82
CA SER A 36 58.90 4.57 -16.10
C SER A 36 57.83 5.61 -16.50
N ASN A 37 58.23 6.62 -17.24
CA ASN A 37 57.31 7.61 -17.81
C ASN A 37 56.25 6.94 -18.73
N LEU A 38 56.65 5.87 -19.43
CA LEU A 38 55.76 5.14 -20.33
C LEU A 38 54.69 4.35 -19.54
N SER A 39 55.08 3.74 -18.42
CA SER A 39 54.13 3.09 -17.52
C SER A 39 53.08 4.08 -16.97
N SER A 40 53.51 5.29 -16.58
CA SER A 40 52.60 6.35 -16.13
C SER A 40 51.63 6.81 -17.23
N ILE A 41 52.08 6.84 -18.50
CA ILE A 41 51.20 7.13 -19.63
C ILE A 41 50.20 5.99 -19.87
N ILE A 42 50.62 4.73 -19.73
CA ILE A 42 49.74 3.56 -19.84
C ILE A 42 48.66 3.62 -18.75
N ASP A 43 49.03 3.97 -17.51
CA ASP A 43 48.09 4.13 -16.42
C ASP A 43 47.07 5.23 -16.69
N LEU A 44 47.50 6.37 -17.23
CA LEU A 44 46.60 7.44 -17.63
C LEU A 44 45.64 7.04 -18.75
N LEU A 45 46.15 6.30 -19.76
CA LEU A 45 45.35 5.79 -20.86
C LEU A 45 44.34 4.72 -20.35
N ALA A 46 44.79 3.83 -19.47
CA ALA A 46 43.93 2.83 -18.86
C ALA A 46 42.82 3.49 -18.04
N TYR A 47 43.13 4.53 -17.25
CA TYR A 47 42.15 5.30 -16.50
C TYR A 47 41.14 6.01 -17.41
N ASN A 48 41.64 6.68 -18.47
CA ASN A 48 40.74 7.31 -19.45
C ASN A 48 39.82 6.30 -20.14
N THR A 49 40.36 5.13 -20.51
CA THR A 49 39.56 4.04 -21.11
C THR A 49 38.53 3.51 -20.13
N TYR A 50 38.91 3.33 -18.85
CA TYR A 50 37.99 2.92 -17.79
C TYR A 50 36.82 3.90 -17.64
N ILE A 51 37.08 5.19 -17.52
CA ILE A 51 36.05 6.23 -17.42
C ILE A 51 35.18 6.29 -18.68
N THR A 52 35.77 6.17 -19.86
CA THR A 52 35.02 6.14 -21.13
C THR A 52 34.13 4.91 -21.22
N SER A 53 34.62 3.74 -20.81
CA SER A 53 33.85 2.48 -20.74
C SER A 53 32.75 2.57 -19.73
N TYR A 54 33.01 3.17 -18.56
CA TYR A 54 31.98 3.42 -17.54
C TYR A 54 30.84 4.31 -18.09
N ASN A 55 31.19 5.43 -18.71
CA ASN A 55 30.22 6.34 -19.31
C ASN A 55 29.43 5.66 -20.44
N ALA A 56 30.09 4.87 -21.28
CA ALA A 56 29.42 4.10 -22.33
C ALA A 56 28.41 3.08 -21.76
N ASN A 57 28.81 2.35 -20.71
CA ASN A 57 27.90 1.40 -20.02
C ASN A 57 26.72 2.13 -19.37
N MET A 58 26.97 3.28 -18.72
CA MET A 58 25.90 4.11 -18.16
C MET A 58 24.89 4.53 -19.22
N VAL A 59 25.36 5.14 -20.31
CA VAL A 59 24.50 5.58 -21.43
C VAL A 59 23.73 4.41 -22.03
N ALA A 60 24.39 3.27 -22.26
CA ALA A 60 23.75 2.10 -22.83
C ALA A 60 22.64 1.53 -21.93
N ASN A 61 22.83 1.52 -20.61
CA ASN A 61 21.83 1.06 -19.66
C ASN A 61 20.68 2.06 -19.52
N GLU A 62 20.92 3.35 -19.62
CA GLU A 62 19.89 4.39 -19.51
C GLU A 62 18.94 4.47 -20.73
N VAL A 63 19.23 3.79 -21.83
CA VAL A 63 18.35 3.73 -23.04
C VAL A 63 17.16 2.80 -22.85
N PHE A 64 17.25 1.80 -21.98
CA PHE A 64 16.20 0.80 -21.79
C PHE A 64 15.50 1.01 -20.45
N ILE A 65 14.16 0.99 -20.46
CA ILE A 65 13.33 1.21 -19.26
C ILE A 65 13.64 0.23 -18.12
N ASP A 66 14.00 -1.02 -18.45
CA ASP A 66 14.30 -2.04 -17.45
C ASP A 66 15.63 -1.79 -16.71
N SER A 67 16.64 -1.26 -17.40
CA SER A 67 17.98 -1.07 -16.86
C SER A 67 18.28 0.38 -16.45
N ALA A 68 17.51 1.37 -16.95
CA ALA A 68 17.70 2.78 -16.59
C ALA A 68 17.57 2.98 -15.08
N THR A 69 18.44 3.79 -14.48
CA THR A 69 18.49 4.04 -13.04
C THR A 69 18.04 5.45 -12.67
N LEU A 70 18.27 6.41 -13.57
CA LEU A 70 17.89 7.80 -13.36
C LEU A 70 16.38 7.97 -13.61
N ARG A 71 15.66 8.53 -12.60
CA ARG A 71 14.22 8.77 -12.66
C ARG A 71 13.81 9.51 -13.94
N GLU A 72 14.53 10.55 -14.29
CA GLU A 72 14.26 11.41 -15.45
C GLU A 72 14.25 10.62 -16.76
N ASN A 73 15.21 9.71 -16.92
CA ASN A 73 15.30 8.83 -18.08
C ASN A 73 14.15 7.82 -18.10
N VAL A 74 13.85 7.19 -16.95
CA VAL A 74 12.73 6.24 -16.83
C VAL A 74 11.41 6.93 -17.13
N VAL A 75 11.16 8.13 -16.60
CA VAL A 75 9.95 8.92 -16.86
C VAL A 75 9.87 9.29 -18.35
N SER A 76 10.98 9.70 -18.96
CA SER A 76 11.03 10.03 -20.40
C SER A 76 10.72 8.81 -21.26
N LEU A 77 11.29 7.65 -20.96
CA LEU A 77 11.03 6.40 -21.67
C LEU A 77 9.58 5.93 -21.46
N ALA A 78 9.06 6.01 -20.23
CA ALA A 78 7.66 5.67 -19.93
C ALA A 78 6.68 6.56 -20.70
N ARG A 79 6.97 7.86 -20.79
CA ARG A 79 6.18 8.81 -21.58
C ARG A 79 6.14 8.46 -23.06
N ASN A 80 7.24 8.01 -23.66
CA ASN A 80 7.27 7.61 -25.08
C ASN A 80 6.32 6.45 -25.39
N ILE A 81 5.98 5.63 -24.39
CA ILE A 81 4.96 4.57 -24.49
C ILE A 81 3.60 4.99 -23.95
N GLY A 82 3.40 6.29 -23.65
CA GLY A 82 2.12 6.84 -23.21
C GLY A 82 1.78 6.64 -21.74
N TYR A 83 2.76 6.32 -20.90
CA TYR A 83 2.58 6.23 -19.46
C TYR A 83 2.89 7.56 -18.78
N VAL A 84 1.96 8.03 -17.94
CA VAL A 84 2.15 9.21 -17.07
C VAL A 84 2.32 8.73 -15.64
N PRO A 85 3.50 8.90 -15.04
CA PRO A 85 3.75 8.52 -13.65
C PRO A 85 2.85 9.29 -12.68
N LYS A 86 2.54 8.67 -11.53
CA LYS A 86 1.79 9.33 -10.47
C LYS A 86 2.66 10.37 -9.77
N SER A 87 2.10 11.58 -9.62
CA SER A 87 2.71 12.65 -8.83
C SER A 87 2.62 12.35 -7.33
N ARG A 88 3.28 13.16 -6.53
CA ARG A 88 3.04 13.24 -5.09
C ARG A 88 1.59 13.61 -4.85
N LYS A 89 0.95 13.04 -3.82
CA LYS A 89 -0.43 13.29 -3.45
C LYS A 89 -0.49 13.94 -2.06
N ALA A 90 -1.26 15.01 -1.94
CA ALA A 90 -1.43 15.69 -0.68
C ALA A 90 -2.36 14.90 0.26
N ALA A 91 -2.00 14.84 1.55
CA ALA A 91 -2.91 14.31 2.56
C ALA A 91 -4.12 15.26 2.70
N SER A 92 -5.32 14.73 2.82
CA SER A 92 -6.54 15.49 2.98
C SER A 92 -7.19 15.24 4.33
N ALA A 93 -7.67 16.30 4.99
CA ALA A 93 -8.47 16.24 6.21
C ALA A 93 -9.82 16.92 5.98
N THR A 94 -10.81 16.55 6.79
CA THR A 94 -12.10 17.24 6.82
C THR A 94 -12.25 17.94 8.15
N ILE A 95 -12.53 19.24 8.11
CA ILE A 95 -12.62 20.10 9.27
C ILE A 95 -13.90 20.91 9.25
N SER A 96 -14.41 21.28 10.42
CA SER A 96 -15.56 22.15 10.60
C SER A 96 -15.23 23.25 11.61
N PHE A 97 -15.75 24.46 11.36
CA PHE A 97 -15.66 25.59 12.26
C PHE A 97 -16.77 26.61 11.95
N PHE A 98 -17.06 27.49 12.87
CA PHE A 98 -18.02 28.56 12.66
C PHE A 98 -17.45 29.91 13.06
N ILE A 99 -18.10 30.96 12.57
CA ILE A 99 -17.74 32.37 12.83
C ILE A 99 -18.96 33.07 13.42
N ASP A 100 -18.77 33.65 14.60
CA ASP A 100 -19.76 34.54 15.21
C ASP A 100 -19.62 35.94 14.62
N CYS A 101 -20.60 36.34 13.84
CA CYS A 101 -20.69 37.63 13.16
C CYS A 101 -21.53 38.66 13.93
N SER A 102 -21.96 38.35 15.16
CA SER A 102 -22.83 39.25 15.97
C SER A 102 -22.20 40.61 16.27
N ASN A 103 -20.87 40.65 16.34
CA ASN A 103 -20.11 41.89 16.58
C ASN A 103 -19.87 42.75 15.32
N ILE A 104 -20.27 42.23 14.13
CA ILE A 104 -20.10 42.96 12.87
C ILE A 104 -21.41 43.69 12.53
N SER A 105 -21.39 45.04 12.59
CA SER A 105 -22.60 45.86 12.33
C SER A 105 -22.47 46.65 11.02
N PRO A 106 -23.48 46.54 10.10
CA PRO A 106 -24.51 45.51 10.07
C PRO A 106 -23.94 44.15 9.72
N THR A 107 -24.62 43.08 10.19
CA THR A 107 -24.23 41.68 9.94
C THR A 107 -24.12 41.41 8.44
N PRO A 108 -23.02 40.86 7.95
CA PRO A 108 -22.86 40.53 6.53
C PRO A 108 -23.81 39.38 6.13
N SER A 109 -24.23 39.35 4.86
CA SER A 109 -25.07 38.26 4.34
C SER A 109 -24.29 36.98 4.10
N ASN A 110 -23.02 37.08 3.76
CA ASN A 110 -22.15 35.95 3.45
C ASN A 110 -20.74 36.21 3.98
N ILE A 111 -20.05 35.12 4.35
CA ILE A 111 -18.62 35.14 4.64
C ILE A 111 -17.91 34.23 3.63
N THR A 112 -16.77 34.69 3.11
CA THR A 112 -15.93 33.94 2.16
C THR A 112 -14.62 33.56 2.80
N LEU A 113 -14.34 32.28 2.87
CA LEU A 113 -13.02 31.72 3.15
C LEU A 113 -12.20 31.76 1.86
N LYS A 114 -11.11 32.51 1.86
CA LYS A 114 -10.26 32.70 0.68
C LYS A 114 -9.39 31.48 0.45
N LYS A 115 -9.12 31.15 -0.83
CA LYS A 115 -8.18 30.11 -1.21
C LYS A 115 -6.78 30.36 -0.63
N GLY A 116 -6.09 29.28 -0.28
CA GLY A 116 -4.78 29.31 0.36
C GLY A 116 -4.78 28.59 1.70
N PRO A 117 -3.87 28.94 2.61
CA PRO A 117 -3.83 28.35 3.94
C PRO A 117 -5.15 28.53 4.69
N VAL A 118 -5.63 27.48 5.35
CA VAL A 118 -6.84 27.49 6.17
C VAL A 118 -6.55 27.04 7.58
N ALA A 119 -5.70 26.03 7.72
CA ALA A 119 -5.37 25.44 9.01
C ALA A 119 -3.89 25.09 9.09
N SER A 120 -3.35 25.11 10.29
CA SER A 120 -2.01 24.63 10.61
C SER A 120 -2.08 23.60 11.74
N THR A 121 -1.06 22.76 11.88
CA THR A 121 -1.00 21.82 13.01
C THR A 121 -0.88 22.58 14.31
N SER A 122 -1.67 22.19 15.30
CA SER A 122 -1.58 22.68 16.68
C SER A 122 -0.33 22.07 17.34
N GLY A 123 0.78 22.76 17.23
CA GLY A 123 2.08 22.25 17.68
C GLY A 123 2.85 21.48 16.59
N THR A 124 3.87 20.72 16.98
CA THR A 124 4.67 19.91 16.07
C THR A 124 4.13 18.48 15.99
N PHE A 125 3.76 18.05 14.78
CA PHE A 125 3.43 16.64 14.48
C PHE A 125 4.65 15.98 13.84
N GLY A 126 5.20 14.94 14.50
CA GLY A 126 6.41 14.26 14.00
C GLY A 126 7.63 15.19 13.83
N ASN A 127 7.83 16.17 14.71
CA ASN A 127 8.83 17.24 14.66
C ASN A 127 8.68 18.22 13.47
N GLN A 128 7.52 18.26 12.80
CA GLN A 128 7.23 19.16 11.70
C GLN A 128 5.88 19.87 11.92
N SER A 129 5.78 21.11 11.46
CA SER A 129 4.52 21.84 11.39
C SER A 129 4.00 21.78 9.96
N PHE A 130 2.74 21.40 9.79
CA PHE A 130 2.09 21.30 8.50
C PHE A 130 1.04 22.39 8.33
N VAL A 131 0.96 22.91 7.11
CA VAL A 131 -0.10 23.83 6.68
C VAL A 131 -1.07 23.05 5.81
N PHE A 132 -2.36 23.32 5.97
CA PHE A 132 -3.43 22.76 5.17
C PHE A 132 -4.15 23.88 4.42
N SER A 133 -4.34 23.70 3.12
CA SER A 133 -4.83 24.73 2.20
C SER A 133 -6.07 24.26 1.42
N ILE A 134 -6.85 25.21 0.93
CA ILE A 134 -7.91 24.99 -0.05
C ILE A 134 -7.54 25.61 -1.41
N ILE A 135 -8.04 25.03 -2.49
CA ILE A 135 -7.70 25.45 -3.87
C ILE A 135 -8.66 26.50 -4.44
N SER A 136 -9.82 26.70 -3.82
CA SER A 136 -10.86 27.66 -4.26
C SER A 136 -11.50 28.35 -3.08
N ASP A 137 -12.02 29.56 -3.31
CA ASP A 137 -12.78 30.29 -2.32
C ASP A 137 -14.08 29.55 -1.98
N ILE A 138 -14.44 29.52 -0.68
CA ILE A 138 -15.68 28.94 -0.17
C ILE A 138 -16.50 30.03 0.48
N THR A 139 -17.74 30.24 0.02
CA THR A 139 -18.64 31.24 0.54
C THR A 139 -19.85 30.61 1.19
N VAL A 140 -20.12 30.97 2.43
CA VAL A 140 -21.26 30.47 3.20
C VAL A 140 -22.17 31.65 3.63
N PRO A 141 -23.49 31.43 3.71
CA PRO A 141 -24.41 32.44 4.23
C PRO A 141 -24.27 32.58 5.74
N VAL A 142 -24.58 33.79 6.23
CA VAL A 142 -24.70 34.04 7.66
C VAL A 142 -26.16 33.86 8.07
N LEU A 143 -26.42 32.92 8.97
CA LEU A 143 -27.73 32.56 9.50
C LEU A 143 -27.72 32.84 11.01
N ASP A 144 -28.69 33.63 11.51
CA ASP A 144 -28.80 33.98 12.93
C ASP A 144 -27.50 34.55 13.54
N GLY A 145 -26.71 35.28 12.73
CA GLY A 145 -25.45 35.89 13.15
C GLY A 145 -24.24 34.93 13.10
N ILE A 146 -24.42 33.67 12.65
CA ILE A 146 -23.38 32.67 12.57
C ILE A 146 -23.14 32.26 11.11
N ALA A 147 -21.88 32.18 10.71
CA ALA A 147 -21.44 31.56 9.44
C ALA A 147 -20.78 30.23 9.73
N SER A 148 -21.40 29.12 9.29
CA SER A 148 -20.91 27.74 9.51
C SER A 148 -20.17 27.25 8.31
N PHE A 149 -18.96 26.75 8.52
CA PHE A 149 -18.12 26.06 7.55
C PHE A 149 -18.04 24.59 7.95
N ASP A 150 -18.95 23.77 7.43
CA ASP A 150 -19.10 22.38 7.81
C ASP A 150 -18.45 21.46 6.75
N GLU A 151 -17.75 20.42 7.21
CA GLU A 151 -17.13 19.38 6.38
C GLU A 151 -16.22 19.93 5.26
N ILE A 152 -15.43 20.96 5.56
CA ILE A 152 -14.47 21.53 4.61
C ILE A 152 -13.29 20.59 4.41
N VAL A 153 -13.05 20.17 3.17
CA VAL A 153 -11.88 19.38 2.80
C VAL A 153 -10.67 20.29 2.61
N VAL A 154 -9.63 20.06 3.39
CA VAL A 154 -8.36 20.77 3.33
C VAL A 154 -7.23 19.82 2.96
N TYR A 155 -6.27 20.30 2.17
CA TYR A 155 -5.16 19.51 1.63
C TYR A 155 -3.84 19.99 2.25
N GLN A 156 -3.02 19.03 2.67
CA GLN A 156 -1.71 19.32 3.24
C GLN A 156 -0.80 19.94 2.18
N GLY A 157 -0.24 21.09 2.49
CA GLY A 157 0.70 21.79 1.63
C GLY A 157 0.36 23.28 1.45
N SER A 158 1.24 23.97 0.76
CA SER A 158 1.10 25.38 0.45
C SER A 158 0.53 25.58 -0.93
N LEU A 159 -0.53 26.38 -1.04
CA LEU A 159 -1.08 26.82 -2.32
C LEU A 159 -0.16 27.88 -2.93
N LEU A 160 0.34 27.61 -4.13
CA LEU A 160 1.18 28.54 -4.91
C LEU A 160 0.50 28.84 -6.24
N THR A 161 0.83 30.02 -6.79
CA THR A 161 0.33 30.48 -8.09
C THR A 161 1.49 30.81 -9.01
N SER A 162 1.54 30.20 -10.19
CA SER A 162 2.46 30.57 -11.26
C SER A 162 1.71 31.22 -12.41
N ASN A 163 2.29 32.30 -12.94
CA ASN A 163 1.71 33.09 -14.02
C ASN A 163 2.61 33.03 -15.26
N PHE A 164 1.99 32.83 -16.44
CA PHE A 164 2.72 32.81 -17.71
C PHE A 164 1.97 33.66 -18.73
N THR A 165 2.70 34.27 -19.66
CA THR A 165 2.13 34.94 -20.83
C THR A 165 2.58 34.21 -22.09
N TYR A 166 1.62 33.84 -22.91
CA TYR A 166 1.90 33.20 -24.19
C TYR A 166 2.30 34.23 -25.23
N SER A 167 3.35 33.95 -25.99
CA SER A 167 3.73 34.72 -27.18
C SER A 167 4.04 33.80 -28.35
N SER A 168 3.41 34.04 -29.46
CA SER A 168 3.65 33.33 -30.72
C SER A 168 5.04 33.54 -31.29
N ARG A 169 5.76 34.58 -30.80
CA ARG A 169 7.15 34.86 -31.18
C ARG A 169 8.17 33.93 -30.52
N THR A 170 7.75 33.21 -29.47
CA THR A 170 8.60 32.23 -28.78
C THR A 170 8.12 30.83 -29.15
N PRO A 171 8.62 30.24 -30.26
CA PRO A 171 8.23 28.89 -30.62
C PRO A 171 8.65 27.93 -29.51
N ASN A 172 7.79 26.96 -29.19
CA ASN A 172 8.00 25.96 -28.13
C ASN A 172 8.11 26.57 -26.71
N ALA A 173 7.32 27.60 -26.40
CA ALA A 173 7.22 28.13 -25.04
C ALA A 173 6.88 27.01 -24.04
N LYS A 174 7.75 26.85 -23.03
CA LYS A 174 7.57 25.86 -21.97
C LYS A 174 6.96 26.53 -20.73
N PHE A 175 5.78 26.07 -20.32
CA PHE A 175 5.13 26.55 -19.09
C PHE A 175 5.46 25.61 -17.94
N ILE A 176 6.61 25.82 -17.31
CA ILE A 176 7.16 24.95 -16.27
C ILE A 176 6.76 25.50 -14.90
N LEU A 177 6.11 24.66 -14.08
CA LEU A 177 5.88 24.94 -12.67
C LEU A 177 7.21 24.80 -11.92
N PRO A 178 7.64 25.83 -11.18
CA PRO A 178 9.02 25.93 -10.68
C PRO A 178 9.31 24.98 -9.50
N ASN A 179 8.29 24.43 -8.86
CA ASN A 179 8.43 23.65 -7.63
C ASN A 179 8.40 22.13 -7.91
N SER A 180 9.11 21.37 -7.11
CA SER A 180 8.92 19.93 -6.95
C SER A 180 7.84 19.62 -5.92
N GLY A 181 7.42 18.35 -5.81
CA GLY A 181 6.44 17.92 -4.81
C GLY A 181 5.00 18.40 -5.07
N ILE A 182 4.66 18.71 -6.31
CA ILE A 182 3.33 19.15 -6.72
C ILE A 182 2.36 17.96 -6.75
N ASP A 183 1.17 18.15 -6.17
CA ASP A 183 0.04 17.25 -6.40
C ASP A 183 -0.68 17.67 -7.69
N THR A 184 -0.50 16.85 -8.74
CA THR A 184 -1.08 17.14 -10.07
C THR A 184 -2.60 17.06 -10.10
N SER A 185 -3.23 16.38 -9.16
CA SER A 185 -4.69 16.30 -9.05
C SER A 185 -5.34 17.58 -8.54
N LEU A 186 -4.55 18.44 -7.90
CA LEU A 186 -4.98 19.71 -7.30
C LEU A 186 -4.53 20.94 -8.11
N ILE A 187 -4.07 20.74 -9.35
CA ILE A 187 -3.72 21.84 -10.24
C ILE A 187 -4.98 22.45 -10.84
N ASN A 188 -5.14 23.74 -10.69
CA ASN A 188 -6.21 24.51 -11.32
C ASN A 188 -5.62 25.51 -12.32
N VAL A 189 -5.94 25.37 -13.60
CA VAL A 189 -5.42 26.23 -14.67
C VAL A 189 -6.55 27.09 -15.24
N VAL A 190 -6.30 28.39 -15.25
CA VAL A 190 -7.21 29.39 -15.81
C VAL A 190 -6.46 30.21 -16.85
N VAL A 191 -7.07 30.40 -18.02
CA VAL A 191 -6.53 31.24 -19.10
C VAL A 191 -7.41 32.46 -19.29
N LYS A 192 -6.77 33.62 -19.35
CA LYS A 192 -7.39 34.94 -19.66
C LYS A 192 -6.94 35.38 -21.05
N GLY A 193 -7.75 36.21 -21.71
CA GLY A 193 -7.38 36.77 -23.00
C GLY A 193 -6.11 37.63 -22.96
N ASN A 194 -5.90 38.37 -21.87
CA ASN A 194 -4.67 39.11 -21.53
C ASN A 194 -4.60 39.33 -20.02
N GLN A 195 -3.49 39.91 -19.53
CA GLN A 195 -3.26 40.12 -18.10
C GLN A 195 -4.35 41.02 -17.45
N GLY A 196 -4.87 42.00 -18.15
CA GLY A 196 -5.92 42.93 -17.66
C GLY A 196 -7.35 42.40 -17.80
N SER A 197 -7.56 41.26 -18.50
CA SER A 197 -8.91 40.71 -18.70
C SER A 197 -9.51 40.20 -17.39
N THR A 198 -10.79 40.51 -17.16
CA THR A 198 -11.59 39.99 -16.05
C THR A 198 -12.15 38.61 -16.31
N THR A 199 -12.34 38.24 -17.60
CA THR A 199 -12.91 36.95 -18.00
C THR A 199 -11.86 35.84 -17.80
N LYS A 200 -12.22 34.87 -16.96
CA LYS A 200 -11.41 33.70 -16.65
C LYS A 200 -12.03 32.48 -17.32
N VAL A 201 -11.24 31.71 -18.03
CA VAL A 201 -11.65 30.46 -18.68
C VAL A 201 -10.89 29.32 -18.04
N ALA A 202 -11.61 28.40 -17.37
CA ALA A 202 -11.00 27.23 -16.77
C ALA A 202 -10.63 26.20 -17.86
N TYR A 203 -9.45 25.61 -17.69
CA TYR A 203 -8.96 24.49 -18.50
C TYR A 203 -8.89 23.24 -17.64
N THR A 204 -9.16 22.07 -18.24
CA THR A 204 -9.17 20.78 -17.54
C THR A 204 -7.96 19.93 -17.94
N ALA A 205 -7.36 19.27 -16.95
CA ALA A 205 -6.28 18.31 -17.21
C ALA A 205 -6.81 17.09 -17.97
N GLN A 206 -6.05 16.62 -18.95
CA GLN A 206 -6.33 15.40 -19.70
C GLN A 206 -5.08 14.53 -19.81
N ASP A 207 -5.28 13.22 -19.78
CA ASP A 207 -4.24 12.20 -19.95
C ASP A 207 -4.35 11.45 -21.28
N SER A 208 -5.40 11.73 -22.05
CA SER A 208 -5.73 11.04 -23.29
C SER A 208 -6.17 12.01 -24.38
N LEU A 209 -5.85 11.70 -25.63
CA LEU A 209 -6.26 12.46 -26.81
C LEU A 209 -7.66 12.08 -27.34
N PHE A 210 -8.33 11.09 -26.73
CA PHE A 210 -9.64 10.63 -27.18
C PHE A 210 -10.74 11.64 -26.81
N ASN A 211 -11.67 11.87 -27.75
CA ASN A 211 -12.82 12.77 -27.61
C ASN A 211 -12.45 14.25 -27.38
N ILE A 212 -11.25 14.66 -27.80
CA ILE A 212 -10.80 16.06 -27.71
C ILE A 212 -10.88 16.69 -29.10
N GLY A 213 -11.67 17.74 -29.22
CA GLY A 213 -11.79 18.56 -30.42
C GLY A 213 -10.96 19.84 -30.31
N LYS A 214 -10.87 20.56 -31.43
CA LYS A 214 -10.10 21.81 -31.58
C LYS A 214 -10.50 22.95 -30.58
N GLU A 215 -11.74 22.95 -30.11
CA GLU A 215 -12.25 23.96 -29.16
C GLU A 215 -12.23 23.49 -27.72
N SER A 216 -11.77 22.26 -27.44
CA SER A 216 -11.71 21.74 -26.09
C SER A 216 -10.68 22.47 -25.26
N LYS A 217 -11.10 23.02 -24.11
CA LYS A 217 -10.27 23.78 -23.17
C LYS A 217 -9.54 22.81 -22.25
N VAL A 218 -8.45 22.25 -22.75
CA VAL A 218 -7.69 21.20 -22.07
C VAL A 218 -6.21 21.54 -22.02
N TYR A 219 -5.54 20.98 -21.04
CA TYR A 219 -4.09 20.97 -20.93
C TYR A 219 -3.61 19.57 -20.54
N TYR A 220 -2.36 19.28 -20.88
CA TYR A 220 -1.67 18.05 -20.56
C TYR A 220 -0.54 18.35 -19.60
N LEU A 221 -0.29 17.41 -18.68
CA LEU A 221 0.79 17.48 -17.72
C LEU A 221 1.91 16.53 -18.13
N GLN A 222 3.14 17.03 -18.02
CA GLN A 222 4.34 16.27 -18.29
C GLN A 222 5.33 16.46 -17.17
N GLU A 223 5.76 15.38 -16.51
CA GLU A 223 6.88 15.41 -15.59
C GLU A 223 8.18 15.65 -16.36
N ILE A 224 9.01 16.55 -15.85
CA ILE A 224 10.33 16.90 -16.37
C ILE A 224 11.37 16.70 -15.26
N GLU A 225 12.59 17.19 -15.48
CA GLU A 225 13.69 17.13 -14.50
C GLU A 225 13.29 17.67 -13.11
N ASP A 226 13.89 17.14 -12.05
CA ASP A 226 13.70 17.54 -10.65
C ASP A 226 12.24 17.43 -10.14
N GLU A 227 11.47 16.44 -10.59
CA GLU A 227 10.05 16.26 -10.21
C GLU A 227 9.18 17.49 -10.49
N ARG A 228 9.54 18.33 -11.45
CA ARG A 228 8.76 19.48 -11.89
C ARG A 228 7.80 19.10 -13.01
N TYR A 229 6.78 19.91 -13.19
CA TYR A 229 5.75 19.65 -14.19
C TYR A 229 5.68 20.78 -15.23
N GLN A 230 5.53 20.39 -16.48
CA GLN A 230 5.27 21.27 -17.60
C GLN A 230 3.79 21.17 -18.00
N LEU A 231 3.16 22.33 -18.19
CA LEU A 231 1.84 22.45 -18.77
C LEU A 231 1.97 22.53 -20.30
N ILE A 232 1.23 21.71 -21.01
CA ILE A 232 1.17 21.68 -22.48
C ILE A 232 -0.28 21.93 -22.88
N PHE A 233 -0.50 22.95 -23.71
CA PHE A 233 -1.83 23.29 -24.21
C PHE A 233 -2.07 22.69 -25.59
N GLY A 234 -3.34 22.71 -26.04
CA GLY A 234 -3.72 22.18 -27.34
C GLY A 234 -3.06 22.96 -28.50
N ASP A 235 -2.95 22.29 -29.61
CA ASP A 235 -2.35 22.78 -30.88
C ASP A 235 -3.39 23.27 -31.91
N GLY A 236 -4.69 23.27 -31.52
CA GLY A 236 -5.80 23.60 -32.42
C GLY A 236 -6.36 22.38 -33.15
N ILE A 237 -5.78 21.17 -32.93
CA ILE A 237 -6.31 19.87 -33.39
C ILE A 237 -6.77 19.10 -32.15
N PHE A 238 -5.86 18.91 -31.18
CA PHE A 238 -6.09 18.22 -29.92
C PHE A 238 -6.16 19.24 -28.77
N GLY A 239 -7.27 19.98 -28.72
CA GLY A 239 -7.50 21.04 -27.76
C GLY A 239 -7.29 22.44 -28.33
N LYS A 240 -7.86 23.44 -27.66
CA LYS A 240 -7.78 24.84 -28.09
C LYS A 240 -6.35 25.35 -27.99
N ALA A 241 -5.81 25.88 -29.10
CA ALA A 241 -4.53 26.54 -29.13
C ALA A 241 -4.58 27.88 -28.36
N LEU A 242 -3.46 28.26 -27.75
CA LEU A 242 -3.32 29.57 -27.12
C LEU A 242 -3.16 30.67 -28.19
N GLU A 243 -3.71 31.85 -27.91
CA GLU A 243 -3.64 33.04 -28.74
C GLU A 243 -2.59 34.02 -28.17
N GLU A 244 -2.03 34.88 -29.02
CA GLU A 244 -1.03 35.90 -28.62
C GLU A 244 -1.56 36.74 -27.45
N GLY A 245 -0.75 36.87 -26.40
CA GLY A 245 -1.08 37.62 -25.20
C GLY A 245 -1.94 36.90 -24.16
N ASN A 246 -2.33 35.63 -24.42
CA ASN A 246 -3.04 34.84 -23.42
C ASN A 246 -2.24 34.79 -22.12
N PHE A 247 -2.93 35.07 -21.00
CA PHE A 247 -2.35 35.04 -19.67
C PHE A 247 -2.85 33.83 -18.91
N ILE A 248 -1.92 32.94 -18.56
CA ILE A 248 -2.15 31.66 -17.92
C ILE A 248 -1.88 31.79 -16.42
N ILE A 249 -2.83 31.39 -15.60
CA ILE A 249 -2.72 31.34 -14.13
C ILE A 249 -2.83 29.87 -13.74
N ALA A 250 -1.81 29.33 -13.11
CA ALA A 250 -1.80 27.98 -12.57
C ALA A 250 -1.69 28.04 -11.05
N ASP A 251 -2.75 27.63 -10.36
CA ASP A 251 -2.77 27.42 -8.90
C ASP A 251 -2.48 25.95 -8.63
N TYR A 252 -1.59 25.63 -7.71
CA TYR A 252 -1.22 24.25 -7.37
C TYR A 252 -0.75 24.15 -5.92
N ILE A 253 -0.86 22.96 -5.33
CA ILE A 253 -0.39 22.67 -3.97
C ILE A 253 0.94 21.93 -4.04
N VAL A 254 1.91 22.41 -3.27
CA VAL A 254 3.18 21.73 -3.00
C VAL A 254 3.05 21.02 -1.66
N SER A 255 3.12 19.67 -1.68
CA SER A 255 2.85 18.79 -0.55
C SER A 255 4.09 18.04 -0.09
N SER A 256 4.11 17.66 1.18
CA SER A 256 5.09 16.71 1.77
C SER A 256 4.69 15.24 1.57
N GLY A 257 3.53 14.99 0.92
CA GLY A 257 3.04 13.63 0.65
C GLY A 257 2.53 12.91 1.88
N ASP A 258 3.04 11.71 2.12
CA ASP A 258 2.63 10.82 3.22
C ASP A 258 2.96 11.33 4.62
N SER A 259 3.96 12.21 4.75
CA SER A 259 4.35 12.80 6.04
C SER A 259 3.23 13.62 6.70
N GLY A 260 2.26 14.08 5.91
CA GLY A 260 1.09 14.81 6.39
C GLY A 260 -0.06 13.93 6.86
N ASN A 261 0.04 12.59 6.82
CA ASN A 261 -1.01 11.70 7.26
C ASN A 261 -1.10 11.61 8.79
N GLY A 262 -2.32 11.44 9.32
CA GLY A 262 -2.57 11.22 10.74
C GLY A 262 -2.76 12.50 11.58
N VAL A 263 -2.65 13.69 11.00
CA VAL A 263 -2.92 14.95 11.70
C VAL A 263 -4.39 15.04 12.08
N ASN A 264 -4.68 15.33 13.35
CA ASN A 264 -6.03 15.38 13.92
C ASN A 264 -6.30 16.62 14.78
N GLN A 265 -5.33 17.55 14.89
CA GLN A 265 -5.49 18.80 15.63
C GLN A 265 -5.05 19.97 14.76
N PHE A 266 -5.93 20.95 14.62
CA PHE A 266 -5.75 22.08 13.74
C PHE A 266 -6.01 23.40 14.46
N GLU A 267 -5.21 24.40 14.12
CA GLU A 267 -5.43 25.80 14.45
C GLU A 267 -5.78 26.57 13.18
N PHE A 268 -6.70 27.52 13.29
CA PHE A 268 -7.11 28.34 12.16
C PHE A 268 -5.96 29.25 11.70
N ALA A 269 -5.64 29.20 10.44
CA ALA A 269 -4.60 30.01 9.78
C ALA A 269 -5.11 30.65 8.48
N GLY A 270 -6.43 30.68 8.29
CA GLY A 270 -7.07 31.10 7.06
C GLY A 270 -7.32 32.63 6.98
N SER A 271 -7.76 33.06 5.81
CA SER A 271 -8.21 34.43 5.54
C SER A 271 -9.70 34.43 5.22
N LEU A 272 -10.46 35.20 6.02
CA LEU A 272 -11.90 35.33 5.90
C LEU A 272 -12.23 36.75 5.47
N SER A 273 -13.19 36.88 4.57
CA SER A 273 -13.65 38.21 4.11
C SER A 273 -15.15 38.24 3.85
N TYR A 274 -15.72 39.45 3.90
CA TYR A 274 -17.06 39.73 3.40
C TYR A 274 -17.05 40.97 2.54
N THR A 275 -17.91 41.02 1.55
CA THR A 275 -18.05 42.19 0.66
C THR A 275 -19.21 43.06 1.11
N ARG A 276 -18.97 44.36 1.26
CA ARG A 276 -19.99 45.35 1.61
C ARG A 276 -19.82 46.61 0.75
N ASN A 277 -20.87 47.03 0.10
CA ASN A 277 -20.87 48.21 -0.78
C ASN A 277 -19.76 48.19 -1.83
N GLY A 278 -19.41 46.99 -2.33
CA GLY A 278 -18.34 46.77 -3.31
C GLY A 278 -16.91 46.74 -2.75
N ASN A 279 -16.73 46.87 -1.42
CA ASN A 279 -15.45 46.76 -0.75
C ASN A 279 -15.36 45.47 0.05
N ASP A 280 -14.19 44.82 0.02
CA ASP A 280 -13.89 43.63 0.80
C ASP A 280 -13.31 44.00 2.17
N TYR A 281 -13.84 43.39 3.22
CA TYR A 281 -13.41 43.55 4.62
C TYR A 281 -12.94 42.20 5.14
N THR A 282 -11.86 42.20 5.92
CA THR A 282 -11.32 40.97 6.55
C THR A 282 -11.99 40.73 7.90
N VAL A 283 -12.28 39.47 8.20
CA VAL A 283 -12.76 39.01 9.52
C VAL A 283 -11.61 38.39 10.29
N THR A 284 -11.33 38.92 11.50
CA THR A 284 -10.24 38.47 12.36
C THR A 284 -10.72 37.88 13.68
N ASP A 285 -11.95 38.20 14.09
CA ASP A 285 -12.50 37.82 15.39
C ASP A 285 -13.75 36.95 15.24
N GLY A 286 -14.13 36.28 16.32
CA GLY A 286 -15.34 35.46 16.38
C GLY A 286 -15.16 34.06 15.77
N ILE A 287 -13.94 33.65 15.45
CA ILE A 287 -13.63 32.32 14.85
C ILE A 287 -13.62 31.28 15.97
N SER A 288 -14.41 30.20 15.82
CA SER A 288 -14.42 29.09 16.73
C SER A 288 -13.16 28.23 16.61
N LEU A 289 -12.91 27.35 17.58
CA LEU A 289 -11.92 26.31 17.43
C LEU A 289 -12.30 25.35 16.28
N ILE A 290 -11.31 24.87 15.56
CA ILE A 290 -11.53 23.87 14.50
C ILE A 290 -11.87 22.53 15.12
N SER A 291 -12.98 21.93 14.66
CA SER A 291 -13.32 20.53 14.88
C SER A 291 -12.77 19.69 13.74
N THR A 292 -12.15 18.57 14.08
CA THR A 292 -11.65 17.60 13.08
C THR A 292 -12.67 16.51 12.87
N ASP A 293 -13.36 16.52 11.73
CA ASP A 293 -14.35 15.51 11.38
C ASP A 293 -13.68 14.23 10.86
N VAL A 294 -12.63 14.42 10.04
CA VAL A 294 -11.79 13.32 9.53
C VAL A 294 -10.32 13.74 9.62
N SER A 295 -9.52 12.96 10.33
CA SER A 295 -8.07 13.16 10.40
C SER A 295 -7.42 13.03 9.02
N SER A 296 -6.27 13.69 8.82
CA SER A 296 -5.59 13.71 7.54
C SER A 296 -5.16 12.31 7.09
N LYS A 297 -5.43 11.99 5.82
CA LYS A 297 -5.12 10.69 5.19
C LYS A 297 -4.97 10.81 3.69
N GLY A 298 -4.48 9.75 3.04
CA GLY A 298 -4.40 9.64 1.58
C GLY A 298 -3.24 10.42 0.96
N GLY A 299 -2.30 10.93 1.78
CA GLY A 299 -1.03 11.47 1.27
C GLY A 299 -0.12 10.33 0.80
N GLU A 300 0.50 10.51 -0.38
CA GLU A 300 1.41 9.52 -0.99
C GLU A 300 2.67 10.21 -1.52
N THR A 301 3.78 9.49 -1.49
CA THR A 301 5.02 9.92 -2.16
C THR A 301 4.88 9.79 -3.67
N ILE A 302 5.80 10.40 -4.40
CA ILE A 302 5.87 10.25 -5.86
C ILE A 302 6.08 8.79 -6.23
N GLU A 303 5.54 8.35 -7.36
CA GLU A 303 5.69 6.98 -7.85
C GLU A 303 7.17 6.60 -7.99
N THR A 304 7.55 5.44 -7.45
CA THR A 304 8.94 4.97 -7.47
C THR A 304 9.36 4.52 -8.88
N VAL A 305 10.66 4.58 -9.16
CA VAL A 305 11.25 4.12 -10.43
C VAL A 305 10.88 2.66 -10.70
N ASP A 306 10.91 1.80 -9.68
CA ASP A 306 10.56 0.38 -9.83
C ASP A 306 9.07 0.17 -10.17
N SER A 307 8.19 0.99 -9.61
CA SER A 307 6.77 1.00 -9.97
C SER A 307 6.57 1.38 -11.43
N ILE A 308 7.21 2.47 -11.89
CA ILE A 308 7.13 2.93 -13.28
C ILE A 308 7.62 1.84 -14.23
N LYS A 309 8.78 1.23 -13.97
CA LYS A 309 9.31 0.11 -14.76
C LYS A 309 8.35 -1.07 -14.84
N LYS A 310 7.66 -1.35 -13.75
CA LYS A 310 6.69 -2.45 -13.68
C LYS A 310 5.40 -2.16 -14.45
N PHE A 311 4.83 -0.96 -14.28
CA PHE A 311 3.50 -0.65 -14.80
C PHE A 311 3.51 -0.08 -16.23
N ALA A 312 4.50 0.74 -16.61
CA ALA A 312 4.50 1.39 -17.91
C ALA A 312 4.47 0.41 -19.10
N PRO A 313 5.30 -0.65 -19.18
CA PRO A 313 5.22 -1.63 -20.27
C PRO A 313 3.90 -2.41 -20.26
N ARG A 314 3.35 -2.72 -19.10
CA ARG A 314 2.10 -3.49 -18.96
C ARG A 314 0.88 -2.70 -19.42
N ILE A 315 0.81 -1.39 -19.07
CA ILE A 315 -0.25 -0.50 -19.52
C ILE A 315 -0.17 -0.31 -21.04
N TYR A 316 1.03 -0.18 -21.59
CA TYR A 316 1.21 -0.14 -23.04
C TYR A 316 0.74 -1.45 -23.71
N ALA A 317 1.10 -2.60 -23.16
CA ALA A 317 0.69 -3.91 -23.68
C ALA A 317 -0.83 -4.10 -23.62
N SER A 318 -1.51 -3.61 -22.58
CA SER A 318 -2.97 -3.69 -22.44
C SER A 318 -3.74 -2.82 -23.44
N GLN A 319 -3.08 -1.83 -24.06
CA GLN A 319 -3.69 -0.87 -25.00
C GLN A 319 -4.98 -0.24 -24.47
N ASN A 320 -5.04 0.06 -23.17
CA ASN A 320 -6.23 0.54 -22.46
C ASN A 320 -7.46 -0.40 -22.54
N ARG A 321 -7.23 -1.70 -22.64
CA ARG A 321 -8.28 -2.73 -22.60
C ARG A 321 -7.98 -3.73 -21.50
N ALA A 322 -9.02 -4.20 -20.82
CA ALA A 322 -8.93 -5.24 -19.81
C ALA A 322 -9.48 -6.55 -20.41
N LEU A 323 -8.59 -7.44 -20.85
CA LEU A 323 -8.93 -8.73 -21.46
C LEU A 323 -8.40 -9.89 -20.61
N THR A 324 -7.15 -9.82 -20.20
CA THR A 324 -6.48 -10.85 -19.40
C THR A 324 -6.48 -10.48 -17.92
N ALA A 325 -6.30 -11.45 -17.02
CA ALA A 325 -6.13 -11.21 -15.59
C ALA A 325 -5.06 -10.14 -15.30
N ASN A 326 -3.90 -10.24 -15.98
CA ASN A 326 -2.81 -9.27 -15.87
C ASN A 326 -3.21 -7.83 -16.26
N ASP A 327 -4.15 -7.65 -17.24
CA ASP A 327 -4.61 -6.32 -17.62
C ASP A 327 -5.41 -5.69 -16.49
N TYR A 328 -6.32 -6.46 -15.85
CA TYR A 328 -7.08 -6.01 -14.69
C TYR A 328 -6.17 -5.70 -13.49
N GLU A 329 -5.20 -6.57 -13.19
CA GLU A 329 -4.21 -6.37 -12.12
C GLU A 329 -3.36 -5.12 -12.33
N THR A 330 -3.16 -4.70 -13.57
CA THR A 330 -2.41 -3.51 -13.93
C THR A 330 -3.28 -2.25 -13.94
N LEU A 331 -4.44 -2.30 -14.60
CA LEU A 331 -5.32 -1.14 -14.79
C LEU A 331 -5.98 -0.67 -13.50
N ILE A 332 -6.35 -1.60 -12.60
CA ILE A 332 -7.05 -1.25 -11.37
C ILE A 332 -6.19 -0.37 -10.47
N PRO A 333 -4.98 -0.77 -10.02
CA PRO A 333 -4.17 0.07 -9.17
C PRO A 333 -3.60 1.30 -9.89
N ALA A 334 -3.38 1.21 -11.20
CA ALA A 334 -2.81 2.31 -11.96
C ALA A 334 -3.80 3.45 -12.23
N LYS A 335 -5.06 3.12 -12.65
CA LYS A 335 -6.01 4.12 -13.16
C LYS A 335 -7.37 4.16 -12.47
N ILE A 336 -7.82 3.06 -11.86
CA ILE A 336 -9.20 2.91 -11.40
C ILE A 336 -9.32 3.11 -9.90
N TYR A 337 -8.50 2.39 -9.12
CA TYR A 337 -8.47 2.44 -7.67
C TYR A 337 -7.02 2.42 -7.15
N PRO A 338 -6.35 3.58 -7.06
CA PRO A 338 -4.95 3.68 -6.62
C PRO A 338 -4.70 3.24 -5.19
N GLU A 339 -5.75 3.26 -4.34
CA GLU A 339 -5.70 2.79 -2.95
C GLU A 339 -5.62 1.25 -2.81
N THR A 340 -5.25 0.57 -3.89
CA THR A 340 -5.02 -0.88 -3.91
C THR A 340 -3.63 -1.18 -3.34
N GLU A 341 -3.58 -1.98 -2.28
CA GLU A 341 -2.34 -2.52 -1.71
C GLU A 341 -1.93 -3.79 -2.46
N SER A 342 -2.86 -4.71 -2.61
CA SER A 342 -2.66 -5.95 -3.36
C SER A 342 -3.94 -6.32 -4.10
N ILE A 343 -3.79 -7.00 -5.22
CA ILE A 343 -4.89 -7.41 -6.06
C ILE A 343 -4.64 -8.82 -6.58
N SER A 344 -5.71 -9.61 -6.67
CA SER A 344 -5.72 -10.89 -7.35
C SER A 344 -6.87 -10.95 -8.33
N VAL A 345 -6.59 -11.41 -9.53
CA VAL A 345 -7.57 -11.55 -10.60
C VAL A 345 -7.47 -12.95 -11.19
N PHE A 346 -8.60 -13.63 -11.31
CA PHE A 346 -8.68 -14.96 -11.90
C PHE A 346 -9.94 -15.13 -12.75
N GLY A 347 -9.87 -16.02 -13.73
CA GLY A 347 -10.99 -16.30 -14.62
C GLY A 347 -12.06 -17.16 -13.94
N GLY A 348 -13.30 -16.99 -14.35
CA GLY A 348 -14.40 -17.82 -13.83
C GLY A 348 -14.29 -19.31 -14.19
N GLU A 349 -13.50 -19.64 -15.19
CA GLU A 349 -13.15 -21.02 -15.56
C GLU A 349 -12.34 -21.75 -14.50
N GLU A 350 -11.63 -21.04 -13.63
CA GLU A 350 -10.85 -21.61 -12.53
C GLU A 350 -11.71 -22.02 -11.33
N LEU A 351 -12.98 -21.60 -11.29
CA LEU A 351 -13.90 -21.94 -10.21
C LEU A 351 -14.51 -23.35 -10.39
N ILE A 352 -14.95 -23.92 -9.28
CA ILE A 352 -15.69 -25.19 -9.26
C ILE A 352 -17.07 -24.94 -8.63
N PRO A 353 -18.20 -24.97 -9.40
CA PRO A 353 -18.29 -25.16 -10.85
C PRO A 353 -17.81 -23.94 -11.67
N PRO A 354 -17.30 -24.14 -12.90
CA PRO A 354 -16.81 -23.05 -13.75
C PRO A 354 -17.92 -22.04 -14.10
N GLN A 355 -17.56 -20.74 -14.10
CA GLN A 355 -18.44 -19.63 -14.47
C GLN A 355 -17.82 -18.87 -15.65
N TYR A 356 -18.09 -19.31 -16.87
CA TYR A 356 -17.55 -18.70 -18.09
C TYR A 356 -18.07 -17.28 -18.32
N GLY A 357 -17.23 -16.43 -18.93
CA GLY A 357 -17.58 -15.04 -19.23
C GLY A 357 -17.49 -14.09 -18.04
N LYS A 358 -16.96 -14.55 -16.90
CA LYS A 358 -16.72 -13.74 -15.71
C LYS A 358 -15.25 -13.69 -15.37
N VAL A 359 -14.83 -12.54 -14.85
CA VAL A 359 -13.51 -12.34 -14.23
C VAL A 359 -13.75 -11.92 -12.79
N PHE A 360 -13.14 -12.63 -11.87
CA PHE A 360 -13.24 -12.37 -10.44
C PHE A 360 -12.03 -11.57 -9.97
N ILE A 361 -12.31 -10.52 -9.20
CA ILE A 361 -11.32 -9.54 -8.75
C ILE A 361 -11.42 -9.45 -7.24
N SER A 362 -10.34 -9.73 -6.55
CA SER A 362 -10.22 -9.54 -5.10
C SER A 362 -9.17 -8.48 -4.81
N ILE A 363 -9.54 -7.43 -4.06
CA ILE A 363 -8.70 -6.26 -3.82
C ILE A 363 -8.51 -6.07 -2.33
N LYS A 364 -7.26 -6.02 -1.87
CA LYS A 364 -6.87 -5.54 -0.55
C LYS A 364 -6.64 -4.03 -0.64
N PRO A 365 -7.43 -3.19 0.07
CA PRO A 365 -7.18 -1.76 0.14
C PRO A 365 -5.99 -1.46 1.05
N LYS A 366 -5.30 -0.32 0.84
CA LYS A 366 -4.22 0.16 1.71
C LYS A 366 -4.71 0.47 3.13
N THR A 367 -5.94 0.96 3.24
CA THR A 367 -6.58 1.28 4.52
C THR A 367 -7.85 0.44 4.70
N GLY A 368 -7.94 -0.24 5.87
CA GLY A 368 -9.07 -1.11 6.20
C GLY A 368 -8.94 -2.54 5.65
N ASP A 369 -9.85 -3.39 6.11
CA ASP A 369 -9.81 -4.84 5.84
C ASP A 369 -10.78 -5.27 4.75
N PHE A 370 -11.67 -4.41 4.27
CA PHE A 370 -12.64 -4.74 3.21
C PHE A 370 -13.04 -3.51 2.40
N LEU A 371 -13.55 -3.75 1.19
CA LEU A 371 -14.09 -2.71 0.33
C LEU A 371 -15.59 -2.53 0.59
N PRO A 372 -16.07 -1.33 0.95
CA PRO A 372 -17.50 -1.03 0.99
C PRO A 372 -18.18 -1.25 -0.38
N ASN A 373 -19.45 -1.66 -0.36
CA ASN A 373 -20.22 -1.95 -1.58
C ASN A 373 -20.27 -0.77 -2.56
N LEU A 374 -20.35 0.46 -2.05
CA LEU A 374 -20.32 1.67 -2.88
C LEU A 374 -19.02 1.79 -3.67
N ILE A 375 -17.88 1.51 -3.04
CA ILE A 375 -16.57 1.54 -3.69
C ILE A 375 -16.47 0.44 -4.75
N LYS A 376 -16.96 -0.78 -4.46
CA LYS A 376 -16.99 -1.88 -5.44
C LYS A 376 -17.79 -1.51 -6.69
N GLU A 377 -18.97 -0.90 -6.52
CA GLU A 377 -19.77 -0.44 -7.64
C GLU A 377 -19.08 0.68 -8.44
N ASN A 378 -18.41 1.62 -7.77
CA ASN A 378 -17.64 2.66 -8.43
C ASN A 378 -16.48 2.08 -9.26
N ILE A 379 -15.75 1.11 -8.71
CA ILE A 379 -14.69 0.40 -9.44
C ILE A 379 -15.30 -0.31 -10.66
N ARG A 380 -16.42 -1.02 -10.47
CA ARG A 380 -17.11 -1.74 -11.55
C ARG A 380 -17.59 -0.81 -12.67
N MET A 381 -18.13 0.36 -12.33
CA MET A 381 -18.53 1.37 -13.32
C MET A 381 -17.34 1.92 -14.10
N LYS A 382 -16.22 2.20 -13.43
CA LYS A 382 -14.99 2.65 -14.10
C LYS A 382 -14.40 1.56 -15.00
N LEU A 383 -14.43 0.30 -14.57
CA LEU A 383 -13.96 -0.86 -15.34
C LEU A 383 -14.72 -1.05 -16.65
N LYS A 384 -16.01 -0.69 -16.72
CA LYS A 384 -16.80 -0.79 -17.96
C LYS A 384 -16.20 -0.05 -19.15
N LYS A 385 -15.39 1.01 -18.91
CA LYS A 385 -14.70 1.75 -19.96
C LYS A 385 -13.58 0.96 -20.63
N TYR A 386 -13.04 -0.04 -19.92
CA TYR A 386 -11.89 -0.86 -20.32
C TYR A 386 -12.28 -2.30 -20.64
N ALA A 387 -13.43 -2.76 -20.16
CA ALA A 387 -13.90 -4.13 -20.35
C ALA A 387 -14.28 -4.41 -21.80
N VAL A 388 -13.96 -5.60 -22.27
CA VAL A 388 -14.34 -6.11 -23.59
C VAL A 388 -15.75 -6.73 -23.50
N ALA A 389 -16.53 -6.61 -24.59
CA ALA A 389 -17.86 -7.20 -24.65
C ALA A 389 -17.82 -8.72 -24.39
N GLY A 390 -18.68 -9.19 -23.50
CA GLY A 390 -18.77 -10.61 -23.14
C GLY A 390 -17.99 -10.99 -21.89
N ILE A 391 -17.19 -10.10 -21.30
CA ILE A 391 -16.51 -10.32 -20.03
C ILE A 391 -17.12 -9.43 -18.95
N VAL A 392 -17.59 -10.05 -17.86
CA VAL A 392 -18.20 -9.35 -16.73
C VAL A 392 -17.26 -9.40 -15.52
N PRO A 393 -16.69 -8.27 -15.11
CA PRO A 393 -15.89 -8.22 -13.89
C PRO A 393 -16.77 -8.26 -12.64
N GLU A 394 -16.50 -9.18 -11.73
CA GLU A 394 -17.11 -9.29 -10.41
C GLU A 394 -16.07 -9.05 -9.32
N ILE A 395 -16.37 -8.14 -8.38
CA ILE A 395 -15.48 -7.85 -7.26
C ILE A 395 -15.92 -8.69 -6.07
N LEU A 396 -15.05 -9.61 -5.67
CA LEU A 396 -15.27 -10.49 -4.53
C LEU A 396 -14.88 -9.82 -3.21
N ASP A 397 -15.50 -10.30 -2.13
CA ASP A 397 -15.03 -9.98 -0.79
C ASP A 397 -13.69 -10.65 -0.51
N LEU A 398 -12.83 -9.91 0.18
CA LEU A 398 -11.53 -10.39 0.59
C LEU A 398 -11.69 -11.55 1.59
N LYS A 399 -11.01 -12.65 1.32
CA LYS A 399 -10.94 -13.81 2.20
C LYS A 399 -9.55 -13.87 2.82
N TYR A 400 -9.48 -13.85 4.13
CA TYR A 400 -8.22 -13.92 4.87
C TYR A 400 -7.88 -15.35 5.31
N LEU A 401 -6.61 -15.70 5.20
CA LEU A 401 -5.98 -16.79 5.93
C LEU A 401 -5.01 -16.17 6.93
N TYR A 402 -5.40 -16.16 8.19
CA TYR A 402 -4.56 -15.64 9.26
C TYR A 402 -3.54 -16.68 9.70
N ILE A 403 -2.33 -16.23 9.92
CA ILE A 403 -1.27 -16.99 10.60
C ILE A 403 -1.13 -16.42 11.99
N GLU A 404 -1.25 -17.27 12.99
CA GLU A 404 -0.99 -16.96 14.39
C GLU A 404 0.25 -17.71 14.84
N VAL A 405 1.08 -17.05 15.62
CA VAL A 405 2.35 -17.59 16.08
C VAL A 405 2.36 -17.60 17.61
N ASP A 406 2.73 -18.72 18.19
CA ASP A 406 3.02 -18.83 19.62
C ASP A 406 4.49 -19.18 19.79
N SER A 407 5.27 -18.22 20.31
CA SER A 407 6.72 -18.29 20.42
C SER A 407 7.19 -18.13 21.85
N LYS A 408 7.94 -19.11 22.35
CA LYS A 408 8.72 -19.02 23.59
C LYS A 408 10.15 -18.66 23.24
N ILE A 409 10.59 -17.51 23.74
CA ILE A 409 11.88 -16.90 23.42
C ILE A 409 12.76 -16.96 24.67
N TYR A 410 13.84 -17.71 24.58
CA TYR A 410 14.82 -17.82 25.65
C TYR A 410 15.88 -16.72 25.49
N TYR A 411 16.17 -16.03 26.59
CA TYR A 411 17.13 -14.93 26.57
C TYR A 411 18.09 -14.94 27.75
N ASN A 412 19.30 -14.42 27.55
CA ASN A 412 20.31 -14.23 28.55
C ASN A 412 20.08 -12.91 29.32
N SER A 413 19.72 -13.01 30.59
CA SER A 413 19.41 -11.85 31.42
C SER A 413 20.61 -10.94 31.73
N ASN A 414 21.85 -11.38 31.44
CA ASN A 414 23.05 -10.56 31.61
C ASN A 414 23.26 -9.57 30.46
N LEU A 415 22.61 -9.80 29.32
CA LEU A 415 22.75 -8.98 28.11
C LEU A 415 21.60 -7.99 27.91
N THR A 416 20.50 -8.15 28.61
CA THR A 416 19.32 -7.26 28.54
C THR A 416 18.73 -6.98 29.90
N SER A 417 18.06 -5.82 30.02
CA SER A 417 17.51 -5.39 31.32
C SER A 417 16.22 -6.11 31.71
N THR A 418 15.37 -6.47 30.75
CA THR A 418 14.06 -7.09 31.02
C THR A 418 13.56 -7.95 29.85
N GLY A 419 12.85 -9.04 30.18
CA GLY A 419 12.16 -9.84 29.16
C GLY A 419 11.11 -9.06 28.36
N ALA A 420 10.46 -8.08 28.99
CA ALA A 420 9.49 -7.21 28.31
C ALA A 420 10.11 -6.38 27.19
N ALA A 421 11.36 -5.93 27.34
CA ALA A 421 12.08 -5.21 26.29
C ALA A 421 12.36 -6.13 25.09
N VAL A 422 12.79 -7.37 25.33
CA VAL A 422 13.00 -8.38 24.27
C VAL A 422 11.69 -8.68 23.55
N SER A 423 10.60 -8.95 24.29
CA SER A 423 9.27 -9.21 23.70
C SER A 423 8.79 -8.05 22.84
N SER A 424 8.95 -6.80 23.29
CA SER A 424 8.58 -5.61 22.53
C SER A 424 9.40 -5.48 21.23
N THR A 425 10.72 -5.74 21.29
CA THR A 425 11.60 -5.67 20.10
C THR A 425 11.22 -6.75 19.09
N VAL A 426 10.98 -7.98 19.55
CA VAL A 426 10.52 -9.09 18.68
C VAL A 426 9.17 -8.77 18.04
N THR A 427 8.20 -8.27 18.83
CA THR A 427 6.88 -7.88 18.32
C THR A 427 6.98 -6.81 17.23
N ASN A 428 7.83 -5.79 17.43
CA ASN A 428 8.05 -4.73 16.43
C ASN A 428 8.68 -5.28 15.13
N ASN A 429 9.64 -6.19 15.24
CA ASN A 429 10.28 -6.79 14.07
C ASN A 429 9.35 -7.78 13.36
N ALA A 430 8.52 -8.51 14.10
CA ALA A 430 7.47 -9.35 13.54
C ALA A 430 6.41 -8.52 12.79
N ASN A 431 6.01 -7.34 13.31
CA ASN A 431 5.14 -6.40 12.61
C ASN A 431 5.76 -5.91 11.31
N LYS A 432 7.03 -5.50 11.31
CA LYS A 432 7.73 -5.10 10.08
C LYS A 432 7.78 -6.22 9.04
N TYR A 433 7.93 -7.47 9.47
CA TYR A 433 7.86 -8.62 8.56
C TYR A 433 6.46 -8.84 8.02
N ALA A 434 5.43 -8.73 8.86
CA ALA A 434 4.03 -8.85 8.43
C ALA A 434 3.65 -7.80 7.37
N GLU A 435 4.16 -6.57 7.52
CA GLU A 435 3.94 -5.45 6.58
C GLU A 435 4.87 -5.46 5.36
N SER A 436 5.84 -6.37 5.31
CA SER A 436 6.80 -6.43 4.21
C SER A 436 6.14 -6.81 2.88
N SER A 437 6.70 -6.36 1.76
CA SER A 437 6.25 -6.70 0.41
C SER A 437 6.29 -8.21 0.11
N GLU A 438 6.92 -9.00 0.96
CA GLU A 438 7.00 -10.45 0.85
C GLU A 438 5.72 -11.12 1.37
N MET A 439 5.17 -10.60 2.49
CA MET A 439 3.95 -11.11 3.13
C MET A 439 2.69 -10.38 2.66
N ASN A 440 2.77 -9.07 2.43
CA ASN A 440 1.62 -8.23 2.15
C ASN A 440 1.20 -8.26 0.67
N LYS A 441 0.89 -9.46 0.16
CA LYS A 441 0.42 -9.69 -1.22
C LYS A 441 -0.36 -11.00 -1.34
N TYR A 442 -1.20 -11.11 -2.38
CA TYR A 442 -1.78 -12.40 -2.76
C TYR A 442 -0.70 -13.39 -3.22
N GLY A 443 -0.91 -14.67 -2.96
CA GLY A 443 0.08 -15.70 -3.26
C GLY A 443 1.36 -15.59 -2.42
N ALA A 444 1.31 -14.87 -1.30
CA ALA A 444 2.43 -14.81 -0.36
C ALA A 444 2.71 -16.20 0.24
N ARG A 445 3.94 -16.38 0.67
CA ARG A 445 4.36 -17.59 1.39
C ARG A 445 5.01 -17.20 2.71
N PHE A 446 4.40 -17.66 3.80
CA PHE A 446 5.04 -17.59 5.11
C PHE A 446 6.15 -18.62 5.17
N LYS A 447 7.38 -18.16 5.30
CA LYS A 447 8.58 -19.00 5.40
C LYS A 447 9.00 -19.09 6.86
N TYR A 448 8.75 -20.24 7.47
CA TYR A 448 9.00 -20.48 8.89
C TYR A 448 10.45 -20.21 9.30
N SER A 449 11.41 -20.75 8.56
CA SER A 449 12.84 -20.56 8.85
C SER A 449 13.28 -19.10 8.81
N LYS A 450 12.71 -18.30 7.88
CA LYS A 450 13.00 -16.89 7.80
C LYS A 450 12.42 -16.13 8.99
N PHE A 451 11.21 -16.48 9.42
CA PHE A 451 10.57 -15.89 10.57
C PHE A 451 11.33 -16.18 11.87
N LEU A 452 11.79 -17.44 12.07
CA LEU A 452 12.66 -17.79 13.20
C LEU A 452 13.93 -16.93 13.22
N ASN A 453 14.57 -16.77 12.09
CA ASN A 453 15.77 -15.94 11.98
C ASN A 453 15.50 -14.47 12.33
N ILE A 454 14.33 -13.93 11.98
CA ILE A 454 13.90 -12.58 12.39
C ILE A 454 13.77 -12.48 13.89
N ILE A 455 13.19 -13.50 14.55
CA ILE A 455 13.10 -13.55 16.03
C ILE A 455 14.52 -13.57 16.62
N ASP A 456 15.37 -14.50 16.19
CA ASP A 456 16.72 -14.68 16.72
C ASP A 456 17.62 -13.45 16.55
N GLN A 457 17.45 -12.73 15.44
CA GLN A 457 18.22 -11.51 15.16
C GLN A 457 17.61 -10.24 15.78
N SER A 458 16.46 -10.33 16.45
CA SER A 458 15.78 -9.17 17.01
C SER A 458 16.55 -8.55 18.18
N ASP A 459 17.23 -9.36 18.97
CA ASP A 459 18.05 -8.91 20.10
C ASP A 459 19.24 -9.87 20.32
N GLN A 460 20.40 -9.32 20.66
CA GLN A 460 21.62 -10.10 20.94
C GLN A 460 21.49 -10.99 22.20
N ALA A 461 20.56 -10.67 23.07
CA ALA A 461 20.30 -11.46 24.28
C ALA A 461 19.55 -12.76 23.98
N ILE A 462 18.90 -12.92 22.83
CA ILE A 462 18.13 -14.10 22.49
C ILE A 462 19.08 -15.27 22.23
N THR A 463 18.88 -16.37 22.95
CA THR A 463 19.69 -17.59 22.85
C THR A 463 19.01 -18.65 21.96
N SER A 464 17.68 -18.73 22.03
CA SER A 464 16.90 -19.65 21.20
C SER A 464 15.41 -19.26 21.20
N ASN A 465 14.64 -19.80 20.26
CA ASN A 465 13.19 -19.70 20.27
C ASN A 465 12.54 -21.06 19.94
N ILE A 466 11.34 -21.29 20.50
CA ILE A 466 10.48 -22.41 20.15
C ILE A 466 9.16 -21.82 19.69
N THR A 467 8.86 -21.96 18.41
CA THR A 467 7.74 -21.29 17.76
C THR A 467 6.80 -22.31 17.13
N THR A 468 5.51 -22.18 17.40
CA THR A 468 4.44 -22.95 16.75
C THR A 468 3.60 -22.05 15.86
N VAL A 469 3.09 -22.60 14.77
CA VAL A 469 2.29 -21.89 13.76
C VAL A 469 0.89 -22.46 13.74
N THR A 470 -0.10 -21.60 13.75
CA THR A 470 -1.52 -21.94 13.63
C THR A 470 -2.13 -21.14 12.49
N MET A 471 -2.93 -21.79 11.66
CA MET A 471 -3.73 -21.13 10.63
C MET A 471 -5.14 -20.88 11.17
N ARG A 472 -5.69 -19.67 10.96
CA ARG A 472 -7.06 -19.31 11.30
C ARG A 472 -7.81 -18.79 10.09
N ARG A 473 -9.08 -19.20 9.98
CA ARG A 473 -10.05 -18.61 9.07
C ARG A 473 -11.31 -18.19 9.81
N ASP A 474 -11.79 -17.02 9.45
CA ASP A 474 -13.02 -16.45 9.99
C ASP A 474 -14.19 -16.81 9.04
N LEU A 475 -15.04 -17.75 9.47
CA LEU A 475 -16.27 -18.09 8.76
C LEU A 475 -17.33 -17.05 9.06
N ARG A 476 -17.80 -16.33 8.06
CA ARG A 476 -18.95 -15.42 8.18
C ARG A 476 -20.24 -16.23 8.18
N ALA A 477 -20.93 -16.26 9.31
CA ALA A 477 -22.13 -17.06 9.48
C ALA A 477 -23.38 -16.28 9.05
N ALA A 478 -24.24 -16.91 8.25
CA ALA A 478 -25.59 -16.43 7.97
C ALA A 478 -26.47 -16.73 9.20
N LEU A 479 -26.97 -15.68 9.87
CA LEU A 479 -27.76 -15.84 11.08
C LEU A 479 -29.20 -16.25 10.76
N ASN A 480 -29.78 -17.08 11.64
CA ASN A 480 -31.18 -17.53 11.58
C ASN A 480 -31.56 -18.25 10.26
N THR A 481 -30.58 -18.83 9.59
CA THR A 481 -30.77 -19.53 8.31
C THR A 481 -29.99 -20.83 8.30
N PHE A 482 -30.56 -21.90 7.78
CA PHE A 482 -29.84 -23.14 7.52
C PHE A 482 -28.95 -22.95 6.30
N ALA A 483 -27.65 -22.97 6.51
CA ALA A 483 -26.67 -22.82 5.45
C ALA A 483 -25.56 -23.90 5.55
N GLU A 484 -25.11 -24.37 4.40
CA GLU A 484 -23.95 -25.22 4.24
C GLU A 484 -22.72 -24.33 4.07
N TYR A 485 -21.61 -24.72 4.68
CA TYR A 485 -20.36 -23.94 4.60
C TYR A 485 -19.23 -24.84 4.15
N SER A 486 -18.48 -24.38 3.15
CA SER A 486 -17.21 -24.98 2.73
C SER A 486 -16.07 -23.98 2.90
N ILE A 487 -15.05 -24.36 3.68
CA ILE A 487 -13.96 -23.48 4.07
C ILE A 487 -12.64 -24.16 3.69
N GLY A 488 -11.96 -23.60 2.69
CA GLY A 488 -10.63 -24.07 2.27
C GLY A 488 -9.54 -23.23 2.93
N PHE A 489 -8.51 -23.86 3.44
CA PHE A 489 -7.28 -23.23 3.95
C PHE A 489 -6.15 -23.31 2.92
N GLY A 490 -6.28 -24.17 1.91
CA GLY A 490 -5.29 -24.34 0.85
C GLY A 490 -3.95 -24.93 1.30
N ASN A 491 -3.88 -25.40 2.53
CA ASN A 491 -2.71 -26.02 3.12
C ASN A 491 -3.13 -27.29 3.86
N GLU A 492 -2.31 -28.33 3.82
CA GLU A 492 -2.53 -29.58 4.52
C GLU A 492 -2.58 -29.38 6.04
N PHE A 493 -3.48 -30.09 6.73
CA PHE A 493 -3.66 -30.01 8.18
C PHE A 493 -2.86 -31.08 8.92
N HIS A 494 -2.25 -30.67 10.03
CA HIS A 494 -1.58 -31.60 10.92
C HIS A 494 -2.58 -32.34 11.81
N ILE A 495 -2.51 -33.68 11.82
CA ILE A 495 -3.28 -34.52 12.73
C ILE A 495 -2.43 -34.77 13.99
N LYS A 496 -2.77 -34.07 15.07
CA LYS A 496 -2.10 -34.19 16.37
C LYS A 496 -2.54 -35.48 17.09
N SER A 497 -3.84 -35.78 17.07
CA SER A 497 -4.42 -36.94 17.73
C SER A 497 -5.45 -37.62 16.83
N MET A 498 -5.43 -38.95 16.85
CA MET A 498 -6.46 -39.78 16.20
C MET A 498 -7.77 -39.81 17.00
N ASP A 499 -7.73 -39.43 18.29
CA ASP A 499 -8.94 -39.31 19.13
C ASP A 499 -9.74 -38.03 18.82
N GLY A 500 -9.19 -37.19 17.96
CA GLY A 500 -9.81 -35.94 17.53
C GLY A 500 -9.28 -34.69 18.21
N TYR A 501 -10.06 -33.61 18.13
CA TYR A 501 -9.73 -32.28 18.67
C TYR A 501 -8.53 -31.61 18.01
N ASN A 502 -8.28 -31.88 16.73
CA ASN A 502 -7.21 -31.25 15.97
C ASN A 502 -7.59 -29.84 15.48
N ILE A 503 -8.89 -29.60 15.27
CA ILE A 503 -9.43 -28.29 14.93
C ILE A 503 -10.00 -27.63 16.19
N LYS A 504 -9.84 -26.33 16.29
CA LYS A 504 -10.44 -25.49 17.35
C LYS A 504 -11.37 -24.45 16.70
N SER A 505 -12.52 -24.18 17.30
CA SER A 505 -13.38 -23.07 16.90
C SER A 505 -13.60 -22.10 18.05
N SER A 506 -14.00 -20.86 17.71
CA SER A 506 -14.60 -19.95 18.69
C SER A 506 -15.98 -20.45 19.11
N ALA A 507 -16.47 -20.01 20.29
CA ALA A 507 -17.80 -20.32 20.78
C ALA A 507 -18.88 -19.68 19.87
N PHE A 508 -19.96 -20.42 19.61
CA PHE A 508 -21.13 -19.91 18.89
C PHE A 508 -22.40 -20.64 19.34
N GLN A 509 -23.58 -20.12 18.98
CA GLN A 509 -24.85 -20.72 19.32
C GLN A 509 -25.58 -21.18 18.06
N ILE A 510 -26.25 -22.33 18.15
CA ILE A 510 -27.07 -22.90 17.08
C ILE A 510 -28.49 -23.16 17.55
N SER A 511 -29.41 -23.28 16.60
CA SER A 511 -30.81 -23.62 16.91
C SER A 511 -30.89 -25.01 17.52
N GLY A 512 -31.70 -25.12 18.61
CA GLY A 512 -31.95 -26.37 19.32
C GLY A 512 -30.95 -26.72 20.43
N ILE A 513 -29.92 -25.90 20.66
CA ILE A 513 -28.98 -26.03 21.79
C ILE A 513 -28.84 -24.67 22.46
N THR A 514 -29.07 -24.62 23.77
CA THR A 514 -29.06 -23.37 24.56
C THR A 514 -27.65 -22.94 24.97
N GLU A 515 -26.77 -23.90 25.05
CA GLU A 515 -25.35 -23.67 25.44
C GLU A 515 -24.50 -23.27 24.24
N SER A 516 -23.41 -22.58 24.52
CA SER A 516 -22.40 -22.30 23.51
C SER A 516 -21.71 -23.58 23.05
N VAL A 517 -21.62 -23.78 21.74
CA VAL A 517 -21.00 -24.96 21.12
C VAL A 517 -19.70 -24.60 20.44
N TYR A 518 -18.88 -25.62 20.27
CA TYR A 518 -17.59 -25.58 19.59
C TYR A 518 -17.55 -26.67 18.51
N ILE A 519 -16.79 -26.43 17.43
CA ILE A 519 -16.54 -27.41 16.36
C ILE A 519 -15.20 -28.08 16.62
N SER A 520 -15.17 -29.40 16.47
CA SER A 520 -13.91 -30.16 16.32
C SER A 520 -14.11 -31.37 15.43
N ASP A 521 -13.07 -32.16 15.28
CA ASP A 521 -12.94 -33.26 14.31
C ASP A 521 -12.56 -34.58 14.97
N ILE A 522 -12.86 -35.68 14.28
CA ILE A 522 -12.29 -37.00 14.55
C ILE A 522 -11.75 -37.55 13.22
N PRO A 523 -10.42 -37.79 13.11
CA PRO A 523 -9.84 -38.35 11.90
C PRO A 523 -10.31 -39.79 11.65
N ASN A 524 -10.49 -40.15 10.37
CA ASN A 524 -10.67 -41.52 9.96
C ASN A 524 -9.33 -42.28 9.98
N THR A 525 -9.37 -43.62 9.94
CA THR A 525 -8.17 -44.45 9.95
C THR A 525 -7.23 -44.23 8.75
N ASN A 526 -7.77 -43.73 7.63
CA ASN A 526 -7.00 -43.37 6.43
C ASN A 526 -6.16 -42.09 6.58
N ARG A 527 -6.43 -41.25 7.62
CA ARG A 527 -5.77 -39.94 7.85
C ARG A 527 -5.93 -38.91 6.74
N ILE A 528 -6.76 -39.18 5.75
CA ILE A 528 -7.03 -38.24 4.63
C ILE A 528 -8.25 -37.39 4.96
N ASP A 529 -9.28 -38.01 5.53
CA ASP A 529 -10.52 -37.37 5.89
C ASP A 529 -10.95 -37.67 7.33
N GLY A 530 -11.96 -36.98 7.80
CA GLY A 530 -12.52 -37.14 9.12
C GLY A 530 -13.94 -36.60 9.22
N SER A 531 -14.59 -36.85 10.35
CA SER A 531 -15.92 -36.35 10.65
C SER A 531 -15.86 -35.19 11.64
N LEU A 532 -16.75 -34.20 11.46
CA LEU A 532 -16.88 -33.07 12.35
C LEU A 532 -17.98 -33.31 13.40
N PHE A 533 -17.78 -32.78 14.59
CA PHE A 533 -18.76 -32.83 15.67
C PHE A 533 -18.84 -31.52 16.44
N LEU A 534 -19.96 -31.33 17.16
CA LEU A 534 -20.14 -30.24 18.11
C LEU A 534 -19.99 -30.74 19.54
N PHE A 535 -19.34 -29.94 20.35
CA PHE A 535 -19.20 -30.20 21.77
C PHE A 535 -19.43 -28.92 22.59
N THR A 536 -19.78 -29.09 23.85
CA THR A 536 -19.92 -28.03 24.85
C THR A 536 -18.86 -28.17 25.92
N LEU A 537 -18.51 -27.05 26.56
CA LEU A 537 -17.63 -27.00 27.72
C LEU A 537 -18.44 -26.45 28.90
N PRO A 538 -18.37 -27.07 30.10
CA PRO A 538 -19.02 -26.55 31.31
C PRO A 538 -18.56 -25.14 31.71
N SER A 539 -17.31 -24.80 31.39
CA SER A 539 -16.74 -23.47 31.47
C SER A 539 -15.66 -23.30 30.38
N PRO A 540 -15.32 -22.07 29.96
CA PRO A 540 -14.26 -21.82 28.96
C PRO A 540 -12.90 -22.42 29.33
N SER A 541 -12.63 -22.62 30.63
CA SER A 541 -11.39 -23.22 31.13
C SER A 541 -11.49 -24.73 31.39
N SER A 542 -12.64 -25.36 31.12
CA SER A 542 -12.85 -26.80 31.34
C SER A 542 -12.07 -27.63 30.33
N THR A 543 -11.44 -28.70 30.81
CA THR A 543 -10.76 -29.71 29.98
C THR A 543 -11.65 -30.93 29.66
N SER A 544 -12.92 -30.91 30.09
CA SER A 544 -13.85 -32.04 29.91
C SER A 544 -14.95 -31.69 28.91
N PRO A 545 -14.72 -31.88 27.61
CA PRO A 545 -15.73 -31.61 26.57
C PRO A 545 -16.84 -32.66 26.58
N THR A 546 -18.07 -32.23 26.32
CA THR A 546 -19.24 -33.11 26.13
C THR A 546 -19.70 -33.00 24.68
N ILE A 547 -19.68 -34.11 23.95
CA ILE A 547 -20.12 -34.16 22.55
C ILE A 547 -21.64 -34.07 22.51
N VAL A 548 -22.17 -33.01 21.84
CA VAL A 548 -23.63 -32.77 21.74
C VAL A 548 -24.19 -33.30 20.42
N ARG A 549 -23.42 -33.18 19.33
CA ARG A 549 -23.87 -33.59 17.99
C ARG A 549 -22.71 -34.15 17.17
N ARG A 550 -22.88 -35.35 16.62
CA ARG A 550 -21.90 -35.99 15.73
C ARG A 550 -22.27 -35.78 14.25
N ASN A 551 -21.31 -35.95 13.38
CA ASN A 551 -21.51 -35.95 11.90
C ASN A 551 -22.14 -34.65 11.38
N ILE A 552 -21.67 -33.50 11.87
CA ILE A 552 -22.10 -32.17 11.39
C ILE A 552 -21.41 -31.74 10.10
N GLY A 553 -20.46 -32.52 9.60
CA GLY A 553 -19.71 -32.22 8.40
C GLY A 553 -18.52 -33.16 8.21
N ILE A 554 -17.72 -32.85 7.22
CA ILE A 554 -16.54 -33.62 6.80
C ILE A 554 -15.33 -32.68 6.76
N ILE A 555 -14.19 -33.19 7.14
CA ILE A 555 -12.88 -32.55 6.96
C ILE A 555 -12.01 -33.37 6.03
N ASN A 556 -11.29 -32.71 5.14
CA ASN A 556 -10.21 -33.30 4.36
C ASN A 556 -8.88 -32.66 4.79
N TYR A 557 -8.00 -33.45 5.41
CA TYR A 557 -6.75 -32.98 5.98
C TYR A 557 -5.71 -32.67 4.91
N GLU A 558 -5.65 -33.50 3.86
CA GLU A 558 -4.68 -33.33 2.76
C GLU A 558 -4.97 -32.07 1.93
N LYS A 559 -6.24 -31.82 1.60
CA LYS A 559 -6.67 -30.62 0.84
C LYS A 559 -6.85 -29.39 1.72
N GLY A 560 -6.88 -29.55 3.03
CA GLY A 560 -7.15 -28.44 3.95
C GLY A 560 -8.55 -27.86 3.80
N ILE A 561 -9.58 -28.70 3.69
CA ILE A 561 -10.96 -28.26 3.46
C ILE A 561 -11.86 -28.77 4.60
N ILE A 562 -12.67 -27.87 5.13
CA ILE A 562 -13.71 -28.15 6.14
C ILE A 562 -15.07 -27.89 5.48
N THR A 563 -15.94 -28.89 5.44
CA THR A 563 -17.32 -28.76 4.93
C THR A 563 -18.30 -29.05 6.05
N LEU A 564 -19.14 -28.08 6.38
CA LEU A 564 -20.20 -28.18 7.37
C LEU A 564 -21.54 -28.44 6.67
N ASN A 565 -22.25 -29.45 7.09
CA ASN A 565 -23.63 -29.68 6.68
C ASN A 565 -24.51 -28.48 7.09
N PRO A 566 -25.72 -28.33 6.53
CA PRO A 566 -26.59 -27.21 6.87
C PRO A 566 -26.81 -27.06 8.37
N ILE A 567 -26.33 -25.96 8.93
CA ILE A 567 -26.52 -25.56 10.33
C ILE A 567 -27.18 -24.19 10.40
N ASN A 568 -28.02 -23.97 11.43
CA ASN A 568 -28.59 -22.66 11.68
C ASN A 568 -27.88 -22.00 12.87
N VAL A 569 -27.08 -20.99 12.57
CA VAL A 569 -26.32 -20.22 13.55
C VAL A 569 -27.18 -19.07 14.08
N LEU A 570 -27.25 -18.92 15.38
CA LEU A 570 -28.01 -17.87 16.06
C LEU A 570 -27.12 -16.70 16.49
N SER A 571 -25.91 -16.98 16.99
CA SER A 571 -24.96 -15.98 17.42
C SER A 571 -23.52 -16.55 17.38
N GLY A 572 -22.53 -15.67 17.40
CA GLY A 572 -21.11 -15.98 17.44
C GLY A 572 -20.29 -14.77 17.84
N LYS A 573 -18.97 -14.83 17.62
CA LYS A 573 -18.07 -13.68 17.84
C LYS A 573 -18.42 -12.59 16.82
N VAL A 574 -18.49 -11.34 17.26
CA VAL A 574 -18.74 -10.19 16.36
C VAL A 574 -17.43 -9.52 16.02
N LYS A 575 -17.13 -9.38 14.72
CA LYS A 575 -16.00 -8.64 14.16
C LYS A 575 -16.53 -7.75 13.04
N ASP A 576 -16.22 -6.46 13.08
CA ASP A 576 -16.66 -5.46 12.07
C ASP A 576 -18.18 -5.49 11.78
N GLY A 577 -18.98 -5.69 12.83
CA GLY A 577 -20.45 -5.75 12.72
C GLY A 577 -21.00 -7.04 12.09
N GLN A 578 -20.14 -8.03 11.82
CA GLN A 578 -20.54 -9.34 11.28
C GLN A 578 -20.29 -10.45 12.29
N THR A 579 -21.19 -11.45 12.30
CA THR A 579 -20.99 -12.64 13.11
C THR A 579 -20.05 -13.60 12.43
N ILE A 580 -18.97 -13.95 13.11
CA ILE A 580 -17.94 -14.87 12.63
C ILE A 580 -17.80 -16.07 13.57
N ILE A 581 -17.38 -17.19 12.99
CA ILE A 581 -16.88 -18.36 13.71
C ILE A 581 -15.42 -18.51 13.29
N GLU A 582 -14.51 -18.31 14.24
CA GLU A 582 -13.07 -18.52 14.01
C GLU A 582 -12.79 -20.02 13.99
N LEU A 583 -12.08 -20.50 12.99
CA LEU A 583 -11.64 -21.88 12.88
C LEU A 583 -10.11 -21.88 12.81
N SER A 584 -9.49 -22.53 13.78
CA SER A 584 -8.02 -22.60 13.91
C SER A 584 -7.54 -24.02 13.78
N VAL A 585 -6.45 -24.24 13.03
CA VAL A 585 -5.86 -25.54 12.77
C VAL A 585 -4.34 -25.42 12.58
N CYS A 586 -3.59 -26.41 13.03
CA CYS A 586 -2.14 -26.45 12.77
C CYS A 586 -1.87 -26.95 11.34
N PRO A 587 -1.01 -26.26 10.56
CA PRO A 587 -0.59 -26.76 9.25
C PRO A 587 0.32 -28.01 9.37
N ALA A 588 0.30 -28.88 8.38
CA ALA A 588 1.21 -30.04 8.34
C ALA A 588 2.67 -29.59 8.15
N SER A 589 2.89 -28.58 7.33
CA SER A 589 4.15 -27.86 7.20
C SER A 589 4.10 -26.54 7.96
N ASN A 590 5.18 -26.13 8.62
CA ASN A 590 5.27 -24.79 9.23
C ASN A 590 5.32 -23.68 8.18
N ASP A 591 5.70 -23.98 6.94
CA ASP A 591 5.54 -23.06 5.81
C ASP A 591 4.07 -23.05 5.37
N VAL A 592 3.47 -21.87 5.24
CA VAL A 592 2.09 -21.69 4.80
C VAL A 592 2.06 -20.92 3.50
N ILE A 593 1.28 -21.42 2.52
CA ILE A 593 1.16 -20.82 1.19
C ILE A 593 -0.20 -20.14 1.07
N GLY A 594 -0.19 -18.89 0.64
CA GLY A 594 -1.41 -18.17 0.26
C GLY A 594 -1.87 -18.59 -1.13
N LEU A 595 -3.17 -18.84 -1.29
CA LEU A 595 -3.78 -19.10 -2.61
C LEU A 595 -4.10 -17.78 -3.33
N GLN A 596 -4.47 -17.86 -4.62
CA GLN A 596 -4.84 -16.69 -5.41
C GLN A 596 -6.08 -15.96 -4.88
N ASP A 597 -7.03 -16.68 -4.27
CA ASP A 597 -8.25 -16.12 -3.69
C ASP A 597 -8.20 -15.91 -2.17
N LEU A 598 -7.06 -16.25 -1.54
CA LEU A 598 -6.82 -16.12 -0.11
C LEU A 598 -5.68 -15.16 0.18
N TYR A 599 -5.98 -14.08 0.87
CA TYR A 599 -4.96 -13.16 1.34
C TYR A 599 -4.34 -13.67 2.63
N LEU A 600 -3.03 -13.93 2.60
CA LEU A 600 -2.28 -14.41 3.76
C LEU A 600 -1.90 -13.23 4.65
N GLN A 601 -2.29 -13.28 5.92
CA GLN A 601 -1.97 -12.24 6.90
C GLN A 601 -1.38 -12.84 8.17
N LEU A 602 -0.21 -12.37 8.56
CA LEU A 602 0.37 -12.68 9.87
C LEU A 602 -0.31 -11.78 10.92
N ASP A 603 -1.11 -12.39 11.80
CA ASP A 603 -1.85 -11.68 12.83
C ASP A 603 -1.03 -11.58 14.12
N ILE A 604 -0.30 -10.48 14.25
CA ILE A 604 0.55 -10.23 15.43
C ILE A 604 -0.31 -9.93 16.65
N SER A 605 -1.52 -9.40 16.48
CA SER A 605 -2.39 -9.03 17.62
C SER A 605 -2.90 -10.24 18.40
N THR A 606 -3.04 -11.39 17.74
CA THR A 606 -3.45 -12.67 18.34
C THR A 606 -2.27 -13.60 18.59
N SER A 607 -1.08 -13.25 18.09
CA SER A 607 0.16 -13.99 18.31
C SER A 607 0.72 -13.73 19.71
N ASN A 608 1.42 -14.71 20.25
CA ASN A 608 2.02 -14.64 21.57
C ASN A 608 3.56 -14.73 21.48
N PHE A 609 4.25 -13.81 22.15
CA PHE A 609 5.72 -13.77 22.26
C PHE A 609 6.12 -13.78 23.72
N GLU A 610 6.14 -14.96 24.31
CA GLU A 610 6.53 -15.18 25.71
C GLU A 610 8.04 -15.22 25.83
N THR A 611 8.61 -14.42 26.73
CA THR A 611 10.05 -14.41 27.02
C THR A 611 10.36 -15.15 28.31
N VAL A 612 11.33 -16.05 28.26
CA VAL A 612 11.78 -16.89 29.39
C VAL A 612 13.28 -16.70 29.57
N VAL A 613 13.71 -16.53 30.80
CA VAL A 613 15.15 -16.45 31.10
C VAL A 613 15.81 -17.80 30.82
N ASP A 614 16.86 -17.78 30.04
CA ASP A 614 17.73 -18.94 29.87
C ASP A 614 18.69 -19.01 31.09
N GLU A 615 18.34 -19.84 32.05
CA GLU A 615 19.06 -19.95 33.31
C GLU A 615 20.51 -20.43 33.13
N VAL A 616 20.74 -21.31 32.14
CA VAL A 616 22.07 -21.84 31.85
C VAL A 616 22.98 -20.78 31.24
N SER A 617 22.52 -20.08 30.23
CA SER A 617 23.32 -19.03 29.58
C SER A 617 23.47 -17.78 30.46
N SER A 618 22.52 -17.54 31.33
CA SER A 618 22.58 -16.44 32.32
C SER A 618 23.45 -16.78 33.55
N GLY A 619 23.85 -18.03 33.71
CA GLY A 619 24.65 -18.48 34.85
C GLY A 619 23.89 -18.49 36.20
N LEU A 620 22.56 -18.52 36.14
CA LEU A 620 21.71 -18.48 37.33
C LEU A 620 21.58 -19.85 38.00
N ASP A 621 21.62 -20.93 37.23
CA ASP A 621 21.62 -22.32 37.74
C ASP A 621 22.65 -23.17 37.01
N PRO A 622 23.91 -23.19 37.50
CA PRO A 622 24.97 -23.98 36.88
C PRO A 622 24.74 -25.50 36.97
N ALA A 623 23.89 -25.95 37.89
CA ALA A 623 23.54 -27.36 38.02
C ALA A 623 22.49 -27.83 37.01
N ALA A 624 21.83 -26.90 36.32
CA ALA A 624 20.80 -27.13 35.32
C ALA A 624 19.66 -28.07 35.75
N SER A 625 19.50 -28.28 37.08
CA SER A 625 18.49 -29.21 37.60
C SER A 625 17.06 -28.75 37.39
N ASN A 626 16.87 -27.43 37.20
CA ASN A 626 15.56 -26.79 37.00
C ASN A 626 15.35 -26.26 35.58
N TYR A 627 16.29 -26.47 34.68
CA TYR A 627 16.15 -26.04 33.29
C TYR A 627 15.12 -26.91 32.55
N ILE A 628 13.97 -26.32 32.25
CA ILE A 628 12.90 -27.01 31.51
C ILE A 628 12.84 -26.42 30.11
N VAL A 629 13.20 -27.20 29.12
CA VAL A 629 12.99 -26.87 27.71
C VAL A 629 11.63 -27.38 27.29
N THR A 630 10.77 -26.48 26.87
CA THR A 630 9.51 -26.85 26.22
C THR A 630 9.79 -27.13 24.75
N SER A 631 9.81 -28.41 24.40
CA SER A 631 10.10 -28.83 23.02
C SER A 631 8.80 -29.01 22.21
N SER A 632 8.89 -28.74 20.91
CA SER A 632 7.87 -29.16 19.95
C SER A 632 7.82 -30.68 19.75
N TYR A 633 8.73 -31.42 20.38
CA TYR A 633 8.81 -32.86 20.29
C TYR A 633 8.54 -33.52 21.64
N ALA A 634 7.73 -34.56 21.66
CA ALA A 634 7.58 -35.47 22.78
C ALA A 634 7.88 -36.88 22.29
N ASN A 635 8.80 -37.60 23.00
CA ASN A 635 9.23 -38.95 22.64
C ASN A 635 9.69 -39.10 21.18
N GLY A 636 10.37 -38.08 20.64
CA GLY A 636 10.83 -38.07 19.25
C GLY A 636 9.78 -37.71 18.21
N ASN A 637 8.52 -37.49 18.60
CA ASN A 637 7.44 -37.10 17.70
C ASN A 637 7.15 -35.60 17.84
N LEU A 638 6.88 -34.94 16.71
CA LEU A 638 6.46 -33.55 16.66
C LEU A 638 5.12 -33.38 17.38
N VAL A 639 5.08 -32.55 18.43
CA VAL A 639 3.87 -32.19 19.17
C VAL A 639 3.56 -30.73 18.90
N ARG A 640 2.36 -30.47 18.36
CA ARG A 640 1.83 -29.12 18.11
C ARG A 640 0.60 -28.92 18.98
N SER A 641 0.60 -27.86 19.76
CA SER A 641 -0.52 -27.51 20.66
C SER A 641 -1.54 -26.61 19.96
#